data_2f930dbf2449a846893109a09c81cbac
#
_entry.id   2f930dbf2449a846893109a09c81cbac
#
_cell.length_a   1.000
_cell.length_b   1.000
_cell.length_c   1.000
_cell.angle_alpha   90.00
_cell.angle_beta   90.00
_cell.angle_gamma   90.00
#
_symmetry.space_group_name_H-M   'P 1'
#
loop_
_entity.id
_entity.type
_entity.pdbx_description
1 polymer ?
#
loop_
_entity_poly.entity_id
_entity_poly.type
_entity_poly.pdbx_seq_one_letter_code
_entity_poly.pdbx_strand_id
1 'polypeptide(L)'
;MKYRLNTTNYHDFATFAVNKLPARSYFIPYPGRAAADAVAPKQKRYASPKVQCLNGEWDFKFYPRPAELPVELDTDAVHFDKLDVPSCWQFRGYDKPFYVNIRYQFPYKPPVIPMTGKVSRAFSWLGCDTGIRPQWKVPGEEYNFVGVYRRFIEINDADKRRIVSFLGVASCMDLYVNGFFIGYSEGAHNTAEFDLTGKLKSGHNELVVVVHRWCNGTYLEDQDMFRNNGIFRDVLLRTEEPTDLWDIDAKTEKKPDGYTLTLSAQTLSDIDVAFTVKGHGLEQTATVTARNGTAQAVFAGLDVTEWNAEVPTLYNIYYETATSCVKEKIGFRTVEIKQDVFLLNGRKIKLKGVNHHDTDAANGYTMSPDDIERDMLVCKRFNIDTVRTSHYPPDPLLLELADELGIYIVDENDLETHGTFAMQLPPTYNSISNDPKWENHYMDRIMRLYQRDKIRGNTSVIMWSLGNEAGGYHNTDAMYDYLKQHSPLPVHYESAIHCKRQAYDVGSEMYPSVKMVHNVGEKRRKQARLNDRPYFMCEYAHAMGVGPGNTEAYWQEIYNYDNLMGGCVWEMVDHAVLHTDGSYTYGGDHGEWEHDRNFCVDGLFYPDRSPSTGAKLMRFIYRPIRVAHVSGGQFEVFNTTAFSTGRYRLAFRWNDGSKTIVTPQTAPLTKETVTVPLGRAVDGLLAVIVETTDTVTGQIVSEEQLVLAQEVAAAPAVKPLPGDVAVEKGRLVCRKSGVVVATGADEGTLLYRAPTDNDVDAMFHNLMVLYTRQTEETVSTQQTADGWQVVTKITNKRGHYMVTDTYKGTDSGVLVTSVLHRVSGSQEIPRFGKTFRLDEVFDAVHYVGRSGESYCDMKDQFPIRAVDCTVADMTEPNLRPQESGNRMDCTVASVSDGKTCVVFEAVGRPFELGIKPYTDRALLSMKHRRDEVRTGTYVTIQAFQQGIGTGACGPGVMPEFKYHLKEDCTLQFLIRIEEA
;
A
#
# COMPACT_ATOMS: atom_id res chain seq x y z
N MET A 1 45.25 4.13 7.83
CA MET A 1 45.17 5.38 8.65
C MET A 1 44.55 5.07 10.03
N LYS A 2 44.84 5.89 11.08
CA LYS A 2 44.31 5.59 12.44
C LYS A 2 43.20 6.56 12.80
N TYR A 3 42.10 6.02 13.36
CA TYR A 3 40.92 6.76 13.80
C TYR A 3 40.61 6.43 15.26
N ARG A 4 40.48 7.44 16.08
CA ARG A 4 39.89 7.26 17.42
C ARG A 4 38.38 7.31 17.28
N LEU A 5 37.73 6.14 17.41
CA LEU A 5 36.28 6.03 17.22
C LEU A 5 35.53 6.56 18.44
N ASN A 6 34.39 7.20 18.17
CA ASN A 6 33.41 7.51 19.20
C ASN A 6 32.66 6.24 19.57
N THR A 7 32.51 5.98 20.85
CA THR A 7 31.81 4.78 21.36
C THR A 7 30.64 5.12 22.26
N THR A 8 30.23 6.39 22.29
CA THR A 8 29.22 6.88 23.24
C THR A 8 28.05 7.63 22.63
N ASN A 9 28.19 8.28 21.48
CA ASN A 9 27.13 9.12 20.89
C ASN A 9 25.82 8.35 20.72
N TYR A 10 25.84 7.13 20.16
CA TYR A 10 24.67 6.33 19.84
C TYR A 10 23.79 5.98 21.06
N HIS A 11 24.33 6.06 22.30
CA HIS A 11 23.59 5.80 23.53
C HIS A 11 23.61 6.98 24.53
N ASP A 12 24.21 8.09 24.18
CA ASP A 12 24.10 9.34 24.95
C ASP A 12 22.83 10.11 24.53
N PHE A 13 21.79 9.96 25.32
CA PHE A 13 20.49 10.57 25.03
C PHE A 13 20.50 12.09 24.83
N ALA A 14 21.46 12.80 25.41
CA ALA A 14 21.59 14.22 25.22
C ALA A 14 22.16 14.59 23.83
N THR A 15 22.75 13.61 23.13
CA THR A 15 23.49 13.79 21.88
C THR A 15 22.75 13.11 20.71
N PHE A 16 21.90 13.79 19.99
CA PHE A 16 21.26 13.31 18.75
C PHE A 16 21.91 13.87 17.49
N ALA A 17 22.78 14.87 17.61
CA ALA A 17 23.55 15.44 16.52
C ALA A 17 24.82 16.13 17.02
N VAL A 18 25.94 15.96 16.30
CA VAL A 18 27.20 16.69 16.52
C VAL A 18 27.67 17.23 15.18
N ASN A 19 27.91 18.56 15.09
CA ASN A 19 28.36 19.23 13.87
C ASN A 19 27.50 18.99 12.62
N LYS A 20 26.30 18.41 12.78
CA LYS A 20 25.33 18.26 11.69
C LYS A 20 24.85 19.66 11.29
N LEU A 21 24.91 19.97 10.00
CA LEU A 21 24.50 21.29 9.50
C LEU A 21 22.99 21.53 9.71
N PRO A 22 22.57 22.81 9.83
CA PRO A 22 21.15 23.15 9.85
C PRO A 22 20.42 22.60 8.65
N ALA A 23 19.15 22.21 8.87
CA ALA A 23 18.29 21.75 7.78
C ALA A 23 18.03 22.88 6.76
N ARG A 24 17.99 22.53 5.48
CA ARG A 24 17.76 23.44 4.36
C ARG A 24 17.02 22.72 3.23
N SER A 25 16.55 23.47 2.23
CA SER A 25 15.94 22.91 1.03
C SER A 25 16.85 21.90 0.33
N TYR A 26 16.26 20.82 -0.15
CA TYR A 26 16.94 19.94 -1.10
C TYR A 26 16.97 20.60 -2.48
N PHE A 27 18.14 20.77 -3.05
CA PHE A 27 18.35 21.22 -4.43
C PHE A 27 19.73 20.80 -4.96
N ILE A 28 19.86 20.74 -6.28
CA ILE A 28 21.11 20.40 -6.97
C ILE A 28 21.58 21.62 -7.80
N PRO A 29 22.76 22.19 -7.50
CA PRO A 29 23.33 23.31 -8.25
C PRO A 29 24.00 22.84 -9.53
N TYR A 30 23.94 23.65 -10.58
CA TYR A 30 24.63 23.46 -11.86
C TYR A 30 25.51 24.69 -12.19
N PRO A 31 26.51 24.60 -13.08
CA PRO A 31 27.35 25.75 -13.46
C PRO A 31 26.59 26.90 -14.16
N GLY A 32 25.39 26.61 -14.70
CA GLY A 32 24.54 27.60 -15.35
C GLY A 32 23.26 27.00 -15.90
N ARG A 33 22.34 27.85 -16.35
CA ARG A 33 20.97 27.52 -16.77
C ARG A 33 20.91 26.43 -17.84
N ALA A 34 21.75 26.53 -18.89
CA ALA A 34 21.73 25.54 -19.98
C ALA A 34 22.04 24.11 -19.50
N ALA A 35 22.97 23.97 -18.54
CA ALA A 35 23.28 22.69 -17.93
C ALA A 35 22.13 22.15 -17.05
N ALA A 36 21.46 23.05 -16.30
CA ALA A 36 20.31 22.69 -15.49
C ALA A 36 19.08 22.32 -16.33
N ASP A 37 18.87 22.94 -17.49
CA ASP A 37 17.75 22.66 -18.40
C ASP A 37 17.87 21.34 -19.16
N ALA A 38 19.11 20.86 -19.37
CA ALA A 38 19.38 19.65 -20.15
C ALA A 38 19.10 18.35 -19.40
N VAL A 39 18.72 18.38 -18.11
CA VAL A 39 18.68 17.21 -17.23
C VAL A 39 17.26 16.90 -16.75
N ALA A 40 16.87 15.61 -16.85
CA ALA A 40 15.62 15.09 -16.31
C ALA A 40 15.70 14.89 -14.78
N PRO A 41 14.56 14.92 -14.04
CA PRO A 41 14.53 14.77 -12.58
C PRO A 41 15.34 13.58 -12.07
N LYS A 42 15.16 12.38 -12.62
CA LYS A 42 15.89 11.17 -12.22
C LYS A 42 17.42 11.28 -12.31
N GLN A 43 17.93 12.12 -13.21
CA GLN A 43 19.37 12.29 -13.42
C GLN A 43 19.94 13.52 -12.73
N LYS A 44 19.09 14.35 -12.12
CA LYS A 44 19.42 15.67 -11.60
C LYS A 44 20.64 15.65 -10.66
N ARG A 45 20.66 14.77 -9.66
CA ARG A 45 21.78 14.67 -8.70
C ARG A 45 23.03 13.96 -9.23
N TYR A 46 22.89 13.16 -10.30
CA TYR A 46 24.01 12.41 -10.87
C TYR A 46 24.72 13.14 -12.00
N ALA A 47 24.04 14.07 -12.66
CA ALA A 47 24.57 14.78 -13.85
C ALA A 47 25.25 16.10 -13.52
N SER A 48 25.09 16.62 -12.28
CA SER A 48 25.69 17.91 -11.92
C SER A 48 27.21 17.80 -11.72
N PRO A 49 28.03 18.62 -12.42
CA PRO A 49 29.48 18.64 -12.17
C PRO A 49 29.86 19.31 -10.83
N LYS A 50 28.91 19.94 -10.13
CA LYS A 50 29.10 20.47 -8.78
C LYS A 50 28.84 19.45 -7.68
N VAL A 51 28.31 18.26 -8.04
CA VAL A 51 27.96 17.19 -7.11
C VAL A 51 28.64 15.92 -7.55
N GLN A 52 29.51 15.38 -6.71
CA GLN A 52 30.07 14.04 -6.89
C GLN A 52 29.18 13.04 -6.14
N CYS A 53 28.58 12.11 -6.86
CA CYS A 53 27.89 10.97 -6.27
C CYS A 53 28.93 9.97 -5.74
N LEU A 54 28.84 9.62 -4.46
CA LEU A 54 29.77 8.69 -3.80
C LEU A 54 29.23 7.25 -3.75
N ASN A 55 28.12 6.99 -4.42
CA ASN A 55 27.55 5.64 -4.53
C ASN A 55 28.53 4.65 -5.18
N GLY A 56 28.22 3.37 -5.05
CA GLY A 56 28.99 2.28 -5.63
C GLY A 56 29.68 1.45 -4.56
N GLU A 57 30.74 0.74 -4.93
CA GLU A 57 31.43 -0.18 -4.04
C GLU A 57 32.23 0.56 -2.96
N TRP A 58 31.93 0.28 -1.69
CA TRP A 58 32.69 0.74 -0.52
C TRP A 58 33.35 -0.44 0.16
N ASP A 59 34.47 -0.20 0.87
CA ASP A 59 35.02 -1.14 1.83
C ASP A 59 34.09 -1.21 3.04
N PHE A 60 33.85 -2.41 3.56
CA PHE A 60 32.93 -2.65 4.66
C PHE A 60 33.47 -3.63 5.70
N LYS A 61 33.32 -3.29 6.98
CA LYS A 61 33.68 -4.20 8.09
C LYS A 61 32.50 -4.28 9.06
N PHE A 62 32.01 -5.50 9.28
CA PHE A 62 30.91 -5.78 10.20
C PHE A 62 31.44 -6.20 11.56
N TYR A 63 30.89 -5.65 12.62
CA TYR A 63 31.14 -6.00 14.03
C TYR A 63 29.83 -6.45 14.68
N PRO A 64 29.80 -7.62 15.37
CA PRO A 64 28.57 -8.18 15.95
C PRO A 64 28.02 -7.42 17.16
N ARG A 65 28.79 -6.48 17.74
CA ARG A 65 28.36 -5.60 18.86
C ARG A 65 29.31 -4.43 19.06
N PRO A 66 28.83 -3.32 19.66
CA PRO A 66 29.67 -2.13 19.90
C PRO A 66 30.92 -2.42 20.76
N ALA A 67 30.84 -3.36 21.71
CA ALA A 67 31.98 -3.73 22.54
C ALA A 67 33.17 -4.36 21.79
N GLU A 68 32.94 -4.82 20.56
CA GLU A 68 34.00 -5.38 19.67
C GLU A 68 34.59 -4.31 18.73
N LEU A 69 33.97 -3.13 18.67
CA LEU A 69 34.50 -2.00 17.91
C LEU A 69 35.78 -1.49 18.59
N PRO A 70 36.92 -1.40 17.87
CA PRO A 70 38.15 -0.91 18.48
C PRO A 70 38.05 0.58 18.81
N VAL A 71 38.56 0.99 19.97
CA VAL A 71 38.67 2.40 20.33
C VAL A 71 39.58 3.17 19.36
N GLU A 72 40.63 2.50 18.84
CA GLU A 72 41.50 3.01 17.77
C GLU A 72 41.43 2.03 16.58
N LEU A 73 40.80 2.48 15.51
CA LEU A 73 40.70 1.73 14.25
C LEU A 73 41.89 2.07 13.35
N ASP A 74 42.74 1.09 13.05
CA ASP A 74 43.76 1.21 12.01
C ASP A 74 43.25 0.62 10.70
N THR A 75 42.82 1.48 9.77
CA THR A 75 42.22 1.05 8.49
C THR A 75 43.19 0.34 7.57
N ASP A 76 44.49 0.46 7.78
CA ASP A 76 45.50 -0.25 7.00
C ASP A 76 45.73 -1.69 7.53
N ALA A 77 45.37 -1.94 8.80
CA ALA A 77 45.51 -3.23 9.48
C ALA A 77 44.22 -4.08 9.43
N VAL A 78 43.06 -3.48 9.19
CA VAL A 78 41.76 -4.18 9.18
C VAL A 78 41.47 -4.73 7.77
N HIS A 79 41.03 -5.99 7.73
CA HIS A 79 40.50 -6.56 6.49
C HIS A 79 39.05 -6.08 6.29
N PHE A 80 38.76 -5.48 5.16
CA PHE A 80 37.46 -5.03 4.72
C PHE A 80 36.93 -5.96 3.63
N ASP A 81 35.64 -6.27 3.70
CA ASP A 81 34.87 -6.81 2.59
C ASP A 81 34.45 -5.66 1.64
N LYS A 82 33.67 -5.98 0.60
CA LYS A 82 33.08 -5.00 -0.30
C LYS A 82 31.57 -4.99 -0.14
N LEU A 83 30.98 -3.80 -0.14
CA LEU A 83 29.55 -3.58 -0.02
C LEU A 83 29.10 -2.41 -0.91
N ASP A 84 28.02 -2.59 -1.65
CA ASP A 84 27.43 -1.51 -2.43
C ASP A 84 26.75 -0.48 -1.52
N VAL A 85 26.89 0.79 -1.85
CA VAL A 85 26.18 1.93 -1.24
C VAL A 85 25.47 2.66 -2.38
N PRO A 86 24.16 2.92 -2.27
CA PRO A 86 23.29 2.60 -1.13
C PRO A 86 22.91 1.12 -1.05
N SER A 87 22.79 0.60 0.17
CA SER A 87 22.22 -0.73 0.44
C SER A 87 21.86 -0.93 1.91
N CYS A 88 20.97 -1.90 2.17
CA CYS A 88 20.72 -2.45 3.48
C CYS A 88 21.60 -3.69 3.69
N TRP A 89 22.36 -3.76 4.77
CA TRP A 89 23.30 -4.88 4.99
C TRP A 89 22.60 -6.23 5.21
N GLN A 90 21.32 -6.24 5.65
CA GLN A 90 20.50 -7.45 5.78
C GLN A 90 20.30 -8.16 4.43
N PHE A 91 20.22 -7.39 3.35
CA PHE A 91 20.08 -7.89 1.98
C PHE A 91 21.43 -8.19 1.31
N ARG A 92 22.53 -8.06 2.06
CA ARG A 92 23.92 -8.34 1.61
C ARG A 92 24.59 -9.41 2.46
N GLY A 93 23.81 -10.10 3.34
CA GLY A 93 24.27 -11.29 4.08
C GLY A 93 24.99 -11.00 5.41
N TYR A 94 24.98 -9.77 5.94
CA TYR A 94 25.65 -9.42 7.19
C TYR A 94 24.76 -9.50 8.44
N ASP A 95 23.48 -9.44 8.27
CA ASP A 95 22.44 -9.64 9.29
C ASP A 95 21.25 -10.30 8.59
N LYS A 96 20.18 -10.55 9.29
CA LYS A 96 18.95 -11.10 8.72
C LYS A 96 17.85 -10.04 8.66
N PRO A 97 16.98 -10.09 7.63
CA PRO A 97 15.76 -9.32 7.63
C PRO A 97 14.93 -9.60 8.89
N PHE A 98 14.36 -8.57 9.48
CA PHE A 98 13.63 -8.67 10.73
C PHE A 98 12.33 -7.89 10.64
N TYR A 99 11.18 -8.56 10.73
CA TYR A 99 9.88 -7.94 10.67
C TYR A 99 9.12 -8.01 11.99
N VAL A 100 8.76 -6.86 12.52
CA VAL A 100 7.78 -6.70 13.61
C VAL A 100 6.91 -5.47 13.33
N ASN A 101 5.62 -5.56 13.70
CA ASN A 101 4.69 -4.46 13.59
C ASN A 101 4.78 -3.56 14.85
N ILE A 102 4.16 -3.96 15.94
CA ILE A 102 3.83 -3.11 17.10
C ILE A 102 4.88 -3.14 18.23
N ARG A 103 6.10 -3.56 17.98
CA ARG A 103 7.10 -3.77 19.04
C ARG A 103 8.50 -3.40 18.59
N TYR A 104 9.28 -2.88 19.55
CA TYR A 104 10.71 -2.74 19.32
C TYR A 104 11.39 -4.10 19.25
N GLN A 105 12.44 -4.19 18.44
CA GLN A 105 13.28 -5.40 18.32
C GLN A 105 14.07 -5.73 19.61
N PHE A 106 14.08 -4.84 20.59
CA PHE A 106 14.87 -4.88 21.81
C PHE A 106 13.99 -4.63 23.05
N PRO A 107 14.47 -4.92 24.27
CA PRO A 107 13.71 -4.72 25.50
C PRO A 107 13.37 -3.24 25.73
N TYR A 108 12.12 -2.96 26.08
CA TYR A 108 11.61 -1.60 26.28
C TYR A 108 12.14 -0.98 27.57
N LYS A 109 12.97 0.04 27.47
CA LYS A 109 13.47 0.87 28.58
C LYS A 109 13.97 2.24 28.08
N PRO A 110 13.14 3.07 27.45
CA PRO A 110 13.59 4.34 26.88
C PRO A 110 14.19 5.27 27.96
N PRO A 111 15.23 6.04 27.63
CA PRO A 111 15.89 6.13 26.34
C PRO A 111 17.02 5.11 26.12
N VAL A 112 17.24 4.19 27.03
CA VAL A 112 18.36 3.24 27.03
C VAL A 112 17.96 1.93 26.36
N ILE A 113 18.83 1.38 25.50
CA ILE A 113 18.71 0.02 24.99
C ILE A 113 19.45 -0.91 25.97
N PRO A 114 18.75 -1.78 26.73
CA PRO A 114 19.40 -2.68 27.68
C PRO A 114 20.21 -3.77 26.99
N MET A 115 21.24 -4.31 27.64
CA MET A 115 21.99 -5.47 27.13
C MET A 115 21.08 -6.66 26.80
N THR A 116 20.14 -6.95 27.68
CA THR A 116 19.09 -7.96 27.50
C THR A 116 17.91 -7.59 28.39
N GLY A 117 16.76 -8.15 28.10
CA GLY A 117 15.58 -7.90 28.94
C GLY A 117 14.47 -8.93 28.73
N LYS A 118 13.34 -8.68 29.37
CA LYS A 118 12.12 -9.47 29.19
C LYS A 118 11.14 -8.66 28.33
N VAL A 119 10.47 -9.32 27.39
CA VAL A 119 9.32 -8.72 26.71
C VAL A 119 8.09 -8.82 27.59
N SER A 120 7.38 -7.74 27.78
CA SER A 120 6.09 -7.74 28.47
C SER A 120 5.05 -8.51 27.63
N ARG A 121 4.28 -9.42 28.26
CA ARG A 121 3.20 -10.18 27.61
C ARG A 121 1.94 -9.34 27.34
N ALA A 122 2.01 -8.01 27.35
CA ALA A 122 0.82 -7.19 27.45
C ALA A 122 -0.20 -7.40 26.29
N PHE A 123 0.21 -7.85 25.11
CA PHE A 123 -0.65 -7.93 23.91
C PHE A 123 -0.40 -9.12 22.95
N SER A 124 -0.19 -10.34 23.49
CA SER A 124 -0.22 -11.55 22.64
C SER A 124 -1.61 -11.89 22.05
N TRP A 125 -2.61 -11.06 22.26
CA TRP A 125 -4.01 -11.28 21.89
C TRP A 125 -4.51 -10.39 20.73
N LEU A 126 -3.69 -9.50 20.21
CA LEU A 126 -3.99 -8.77 18.97
C LEU A 126 -3.79 -9.72 17.78
N GLY A 127 -4.65 -10.67 17.58
CA GLY A 127 -4.96 -11.60 16.48
C GLY A 127 -3.99 -11.90 15.35
N CYS A 128 -2.93 -11.16 15.24
CA CYS A 128 -1.74 -11.59 14.56
C CYS A 128 -1.34 -12.85 15.30
N ASP A 129 -1.28 -13.98 14.62
CA ASP A 129 -0.74 -15.22 15.20
C ASP A 129 0.75 -14.96 15.44
N THR A 130 0.98 -14.05 16.40
CA THR A 130 2.28 -13.61 16.80
C THR A 130 3.00 -14.85 17.24
N GLY A 131 4.07 -15.23 16.55
CA GLY A 131 4.93 -16.35 16.91
C GLY A 131 5.62 -16.14 18.24
N ILE A 132 5.03 -15.35 19.15
CA ILE A 132 5.53 -15.09 20.49
C ILE A 132 5.52 -16.41 21.24
N ARG A 133 6.61 -17.12 21.10
CA ARG A 133 7.02 -18.01 22.18
C ARG A 133 7.35 -17.06 23.32
N PRO A 134 6.92 -17.35 24.57
CA PRO A 134 7.31 -16.56 25.72
C PRO A 134 8.84 -16.63 25.85
N GLN A 135 9.53 -15.74 25.17
CA GLN A 135 10.98 -15.61 25.34
C GLN A 135 11.19 -14.79 26.60
N TRP A 136 11.67 -15.46 27.64
CA TRP A 136 11.97 -14.83 28.91
C TRP A 136 13.15 -13.87 28.84
N LYS A 137 13.91 -13.91 27.73
CA LYS A 137 15.10 -13.12 27.51
C LYS A 137 15.15 -12.72 26.02
N VAL A 138 15.02 -11.42 25.74
CA VAL A 138 15.15 -10.83 24.41
C VAL A 138 16.52 -10.16 24.31
N PRO A 139 17.24 -10.36 23.20
CA PRO A 139 18.48 -9.63 22.92
C PRO A 139 18.26 -8.11 22.92
N GLY A 140 19.26 -7.38 23.35
CA GLY A 140 19.31 -5.93 23.29
C GLY A 140 20.67 -5.50 22.78
N GLU A 141 21.36 -4.64 23.50
CA GLU A 141 22.66 -4.05 23.13
C GLU A 141 23.71 -5.10 22.68
N GLU A 142 23.64 -6.35 23.17
CA GLU A 142 24.52 -7.45 22.73
C GLU A 142 24.34 -7.83 21.24
N TYR A 143 23.24 -7.40 20.60
CA TYR A 143 22.92 -7.58 19.17
C TYR A 143 22.83 -6.25 18.43
N ASN A 144 23.37 -5.18 18.99
CA ASN A 144 23.49 -3.89 18.34
C ASN A 144 24.68 -3.92 17.36
N PHE A 145 24.46 -4.49 16.19
CA PHE A 145 25.48 -4.64 15.17
C PHE A 145 26.04 -3.29 14.72
N VAL A 146 27.32 -3.29 14.29
CA VAL A 146 27.99 -2.08 13.82
C VAL A 146 28.62 -2.33 12.45
N GLY A 147 28.29 -1.50 11.48
CA GLY A 147 28.93 -1.46 10.16
C GLY A 147 29.94 -0.33 10.07
N VAL A 148 31.18 -0.64 9.73
CA VAL A 148 32.20 0.37 9.44
C VAL A 148 32.43 0.41 7.93
N TYR A 149 32.08 1.51 7.31
CA TYR A 149 32.23 1.79 5.89
C TYR A 149 33.49 2.62 5.66
N ARG A 150 34.22 2.36 4.55
CA ARG A 150 35.37 3.15 4.12
C ARG A 150 35.29 3.45 2.63
N ARG A 151 35.51 4.72 2.25
CA ARG A 151 35.56 5.17 0.86
C ARG A 151 36.75 6.07 0.62
N PHE A 152 37.47 5.82 -0.45
CA PHE A 152 38.47 6.77 -0.95
C PHE A 152 37.84 7.71 -1.96
N ILE A 153 38.12 9.00 -1.83
CA ILE A 153 37.68 10.03 -2.76
C ILE A 153 38.90 10.85 -3.22
N GLU A 154 38.87 11.26 -4.48
CA GLU A 154 39.88 12.11 -5.08
C GLU A 154 39.41 13.56 -5.08
N ILE A 155 40.23 14.47 -4.56
CA ILE A 155 39.94 15.90 -4.46
C ILE A 155 41.01 16.68 -5.19
N ASN A 156 40.64 17.48 -6.18
CA ASN A 156 41.60 18.31 -6.93
C ASN A 156 41.87 19.65 -6.23
N ASP A 157 40.81 20.32 -5.70
CA ASP A 157 40.85 21.67 -5.11
C ASP A 157 40.43 21.59 -3.62
N ALA A 158 41.38 21.33 -2.73
CA ALA A 158 41.12 21.18 -1.31
C ALA A 158 40.66 22.48 -0.59
N ASP A 159 40.92 23.64 -1.19
CA ASP A 159 40.57 24.95 -0.62
C ASP A 159 39.10 25.31 -0.77
N LYS A 160 38.39 24.60 -1.65
CA LYS A 160 36.96 24.83 -1.83
C LYS A 160 36.13 24.24 -0.68
N ARG A 161 35.00 24.88 -0.38
CA ARG A 161 34.05 24.35 0.57
C ARG A 161 33.42 23.02 0.04
N ARG A 162 33.33 22.03 0.92
CA ARG A 162 32.80 20.69 0.59
C ARG A 162 31.78 20.26 1.62
N ILE A 163 30.55 20.01 1.17
CA ILE A 163 29.46 19.49 1.99
C ILE A 163 29.18 18.06 1.57
N VAL A 164 29.28 17.12 2.48
CA VAL A 164 28.78 15.75 2.26
C VAL A 164 27.38 15.62 2.79
N SER A 165 26.47 15.06 1.97
CA SER A 165 25.07 14.82 2.29
C SER A 165 24.79 13.33 2.24
N PHE A 166 24.33 12.76 3.34
CA PHE A 166 23.76 11.41 3.42
C PHE A 166 22.24 11.55 3.40
N LEU A 167 21.58 11.03 2.36
CA LEU A 167 20.13 11.18 2.21
C LEU A 167 19.31 10.24 3.10
N GLY A 168 19.94 9.17 3.62
CA GLY A 168 19.35 8.23 4.56
C GLY A 168 20.36 7.21 5.10
N VAL A 169 20.43 7.10 6.43
CA VAL A 169 21.31 6.15 7.15
C VAL A 169 20.60 5.61 8.40
N ALA A 170 20.33 4.34 8.44
CA ALA A 170 19.63 3.68 9.56
C ALA A 170 20.63 2.89 10.44
N SER A 171 20.61 3.13 11.79
CA SER A 171 19.77 4.09 12.54
C SER A 171 20.50 5.39 12.86
N CYS A 172 21.83 5.36 13.03
CA CYS A 172 22.66 6.53 13.29
C CYS A 172 24.07 6.35 12.74
N MET A 173 24.81 7.45 12.62
CA MET A 173 26.14 7.41 12.03
C MET A 173 27.13 8.37 12.71
N ASP A 174 28.39 7.94 12.88
CA ASP A 174 29.55 8.78 13.11
C ASP A 174 30.37 8.91 11.82
N LEU A 175 30.73 10.13 11.43
CA LEU A 175 31.52 10.42 10.23
C LEU A 175 32.94 10.83 10.60
N TYR A 176 33.92 10.28 9.90
CA TYR A 176 35.34 10.61 10.00
C TYR A 176 35.95 10.87 8.62
N VAL A 177 36.95 11.76 8.56
CA VAL A 177 37.70 12.05 7.33
C VAL A 177 39.18 12.25 7.67
N ASN A 178 40.09 11.52 7.00
CA ASN A 178 41.55 11.66 7.15
C ASN A 178 42.03 11.62 8.62
N GLY A 179 41.44 10.77 9.48
CA GLY A 179 41.79 10.66 10.90
C GLY A 179 41.01 11.59 11.85
N PHE A 180 40.20 12.52 11.32
CA PHE A 180 39.44 13.49 12.11
C PHE A 180 37.99 13.01 12.27
N PHE A 181 37.45 13.12 13.49
CA PHE A 181 36.02 13.08 13.71
C PHE A 181 35.33 14.31 13.12
N ILE A 182 34.34 14.14 12.31
CA ILE A 182 33.58 15.21 11.65
C ILE A 182 32.28 15.49 12.39
N GLY A 183 31.44 14.43 12.63
CA GLY A 183 30.17 14.62 13.29
C GLY A 183 29.37 13.35 13.49
N TYR A 184 28.18 13.50 14.08
CA TYR A 184 27.23 12.43 14.41
C TYR A 184 25.81 12.84 14.02
N SER A 185 24.98 11.87 13.61
CA SER A 185 23.55 12.08 13.29
C SER A 185 22.71 10.87 13.65
N GLU A 186 21.53 11.12 14.24
CA GLU A 186 20.38 10.24 14.32
C GLU A 186 19.29 10.66 13.33
N GLY A 187 18.26 9.80 13.14
CA GLY A 187 17.12 10.03 12.25
C GLY A 187 17.34 9.38 10.89
N ALA A 188 16.87 8.13 10.76
CA ALA A 188 17.20 7.25 9.62
C ALA A 188 16.83 7.83 8.25
N HIS A 189 15.63 8.40 8.12
CA HIS A 189 15.12 8.95 6.85
C HIS A 189 15.35 10.44 6.66
N ASN A 190 16.03 11.07 7.61
CA ASN A 190 16.36 12.50 7.56
C ASN A 190 17.74 12.73 6.94
N THR A 191 17.86 13.68 6.02
CA THR A 191 19.14 14.04 5.42
C THR A 191 20.11 14.59 6.47
N ALA A 192 21.33 14.02 6.50
CA ALA A 192 22.43 14.49 7.34
C ALA A 192 23.52 15.13 6.50
N GLU A 193 23.86 16.40 6.77
CA GLU A 193 24.89 17.13 6.05
C GLU A 193 26.03 17.56 6.98
N PHE A 194 27.26 17.45 6.48
CA PHE A 194 28.47 17.82 7.22
C PHE A 194 29.43 18.62 6.36
N ASP A 195 30.07 19.62 6.96
CA ASP A 195 31.11 20.47 6.32
C ASP A 195 32.48 19.81 6.48
N LEU A 196 33.09 19.43 5.35
CA LEU A 196 34.41 18.79 5.27
C LEU A 196 35.54 19.80 4.99
N THR A 197 35.23 21.11 4.93
CA THR A 197 36.18 22.15 4.59
C THR A 197 37.36 22.17 5.57
N GLY A 198 38.56 22.21 5.04
CA GLY A 198 39.79 22.18 5.84
C GLY A 198 40.17 20.80 6.44
N LYS A 199 39.36 19.73 6.16
CA LYS A 199 39.67 18.35 6.53
C LYS A 199 40.09 17.49 5.33
N LEU A 200 39.85 17.99 4.13
CA LEU A 200 40.26 17.36 2.88
C LEU A 200 41.62 17.92 2.43
N LYS A 201 42.37 17.11 1.68
CA LYS A 201 43.65 17.47 1.04
C LYS A 201 43.55 17.20 -0.48
N SER A 202 44.38 17.86 -1.26
CA SER A 202 44.50 17.51 -2.70
C SER A 202 45.01 16.08 -2.89
N GLY A 203 44.42 15.36 -3.82
CA GLY A 203 44.65 13.93 -4.04
C GLY A 203 43.71 13.05 -3.18
N HIS A 204 44.23 11.92 -2.76
CA HIS A 204 43.47 10.87 -2.06
C HIS A 204 43.04 11.27 -0.64
N ASN A 205 41.77 11.12 -0.35
CA ASN A 205 41.18 11.29 0.98
C ASN A 205 40.43 10.04 1.38
N GLU A 206 40.42 9.72 2.65
CA GLU A 206 39.74 8.56 3.21
C GLU A 206 38.53 9.03 4.07
N LEU A 207 37.33 8.58 3.70
CA LEU A 207 36.11 8.73 4.48
C LEU A 207 35.84 7.42 5.24
N VAL A 208 35.50 7.51 6.50
CA VAL A 208 35.04 6.38 7.33
C VAL A 208 33.70 6.75 7.98
N VAL A 209 32.72 5.85 7.84
CA VAL A 209 31.39 6.00 8.44
C VAL A 209 31.12 4.81 9.34
N VAL A 210 30.79 5.05 10.61
CA VAL A 210 30.41 4.01 11.57
C VAL A 210 28.90 4.08 11.76
N VAL A 211 28.20 3.02 11.44
CA VAL A 211 26.73 2.92 11.53
C VAL A 211 26.37 1.89 12.59
N HIS A 212 25.52 2.28 13.55
CA HIS A 212 24.97 1.36 14.56
C HIS A 212 23.57 0.92 14.17
N ARG A 213 23.23 -0.35 14.46
CA ARG A 213 21.91 -0.92 14.24
C ARG A 213 20.85 -0.16 15.03
N TRP A 214 21.15 0.17 16.29
CA TRP A 214 20.25 0.89 17.19
C TRP A 214 20.95 2.05 17.88
N CYS A 215 20.20 3.11 18.13
CA CYS A 215 20.58 4.25 18.93
C CYS A 215 19.40 4.73 19.78
N ASN A 216 19.55 5.80 20.56
CA ASN A 216 18.42 6.38 21.31
C ASN A 216 17.26 6.77 20.40
N GLY A 217 17.55 7.32 19.21
CA GLY A 217 16.57 7.72 18.21
C GLY A 217 15.72 6.57 17.65
N THR A 218 16.19 5.32 17.76
CA THR A 218 15.42 4.15 17.29
C THR A 218 14.09 3.96 18.05
N TYR A 219 13.95 4.56 19.24
CA TYR A 219 12.64 4.63 19.92
C TYR A 219 11.60 5.50 19.22
N LEU A 220 12.00 6.30 18.25
CA LEU A 220 11.11 7.15 17.45
C LEU A 220 10.91 6.60 16.03
N GLU A 221 11.44 5.43 15.73
CA GLU A 221 11.45 4.80 14.40
C GLU A 221 10.93 3.36 14.48
N ASP A 222 9.68 3.22 14.98
CA ASP A 222 9.04 1.92 15.23
C ASP A 222 7.96 1.58 14.18
N GLN A 223 8.17 2.01 12.94
CA GLN A 223 7.23 1.83 11.82
C GLN A 223 6.97 0.35 11.51
N ASP A 224 5.75 0.04 11.03
CA ASP A 224 5.33 -1.31 10.63
C ASP A 224 5.97 -1.70 9.28
N MET A 225 7.22 -2.15 9.33
CA MET A 225 8.01 -2.55 8.16
C MET A 225 9.16 -3.47 8.57
N PHE A 226 9.86 -4.08 7.60
CA PHE A 226 11.15 -4.71 7.88
C PHE A 226 12.12 -3.71 8.51
N ARG A 227 12.89 -4.14 9.50
CA ARG A 227 13.86 -3.30 10.23
C ARG A 227 15.23 -3.45 9.61
N ASN A 228 15.54 -2.59 8.66
CA ASN A 228 16.79 -2.62 7.90
C ASN A 228 17.78 -1.56 8.37
N ASN A 229 19.06 -1.76 8.08
CA ASN A 229 20.13 -0.86 8.48
C ASN A 229 21.18 -0.71 7.38
N GLY A 230 21.92 0.39 7.44
CA GLY A 230 23.00 0.72 6.52
C GLY A 230 22.85 2.12 5.94
N ILE A 231 23.71 2.45 4.98
CA ILE A 231 23.61 3.66 4.15
C ILE A 231 22.69 3.28 2.99
N PHE A 232 21.38 3.54 3.12
CA PHE A 232 20.36 3.02 2.22
C PHE A 232 19.86 4.01 1.16
N ARG A 233 20.25 5.29 1.26
CA ARG A 233 20.04 6.31 0.22
C ARG A 233 21.37 6.91 -0.23
N ASP A 234 21.34 7.73 -1.27
CA ASP A 234 22.52 8.30 -1.91
C ASP A 234 23.42 9.10 -0.96
N VAL A 235 24.72 9.06 -1.25
CA VAL A 235 25.75 9.89 -0.63
C VAL A 235 26.30 10.86 -1.66
N LEU A 236 26.15 12.16 -1.40
CA LEU A 236 26.50 13.24 -2.32
C LEU A 236 27.58 14.14 -1.72
N LEU A 237 28.62 14.45 -2.47
CA LEU A 237 29.63 15.44 -2.09
C LEU A 237 29.50 16.67 -2.98
N ARG A 238 28.98 17.76 -2.40
CA ARG A 238 28.80 19.03 -3.08
C ARG A 238 30.02 19.93 -2.93
N THR A 239 30.46 20.52 -4.04
CA THR A 239 31.50 21.56 -4.07
C THR A 239 30.84 22.91 -4.14
N GLU A 240 31.23 23.83 -3.25
CA GLU A 240 30.68 25.17 -3.17
C GLU A 240 31.74 26.24 -3.37
N GLU A 241 31.39 27.27 -4.13
CA GLU A 241 32.12 28.50 -4.27
C GLU A 241 31.58 29.56 -3.29
N PRO A 242 32.36 30.59 -2.90
CA PRO A 242 31.86 31.66 -2.04
C PRO A 242 30.65 32.41 -2.60
N THR A 243 30.40 32.30 -3.90
CA THR A 243 29.28 32.88 -4.64
C THR A 243 28.12 31.90 -4.85
N ASP A 244 28.13 30.76 -4.19
CA ASP A 244 27.04 29.77 -4.30
C ASP A 244 25.93 30.03 -3.28
N LEU A 245 24.79 29.40 -3.53
CA LEU A 245 23.58 29.42 -2.68
C LEU A 245 23.72 28.42 -1.54
N TRP A 246 23.33 28.86 -0.35
CA TRP A 246 23.24 27.98 0.82
C TRP A 246 21.83 27.33 0.93
N ASP A 247 20.79 28.14 0.79
CA ASP A 247 19.40 27.69 0.90
C ASP A 247 18.52 28.47 -0.07
N ILE A 248 17.40 27.90 -0.49
CA ILE A 248 16.41 28.53 -1.35
C ILE A 248 15.02 28.32 -0.78
N ASP A 249 14.10 29.24 -1.09
CA ASP A 249 12.69 29.13 -0.73
C ASP A 249 11.82 29.76 -1.83
N ALA A 250 10.61 29.25 -1.98
CA ALA A 250 9.59 29.77 -2.87
C ALA A 250 8.25 29.78 -2.15
N LYS A 251 7.52 30.89 -2.26
CA LYS A 251 6.16 31.03 -1.67
C LYS A 251 5.21 31.62 -2.69
N THR A 252 4.07 30.98 -2.85
CA THR A 252 2.97 31.47 -3.71
C THR A 252 1.82 31.94 -2.86
N GLU A 253 1.23 33.08 -3.26
CA GLU A 253 0.05 33.63 -2.60
C GLU A 253 -0.94 34.13 -3.66
N LYS A 254 -2.20 33.70 -3.59
CA LYS A 254 -3.26 34.21 -4.48
C LYS A 254 -3.76 35.56 -3.98
N LYS A 255 -3.77 36.55 -4.86
CA LYS A 255 -4.26 37.91 -4.63
C LYS A 255 -5.43 38.20 -5.58
N PRO A 256 -6.20 39.30 -5.35
CA PRO A 256 -7.30 39.69 -6.25
C PRO A 256 -6.87 39.99 -7.70
N ASP A 257 -5.59 40.38 -7.89
CA ASP A 257 -5.01 40.76 -9.19
C ASP A 257 -4.14 39.66 -9.81
N GLY A 258 -4.15 38.44 -9.27
CA GLY A 258 -3.36 37.29 -9.74
C GLY A 258 -2.56 36.66 -8.62
N TYR A 259 -1.52 35.91 -8.97
CA TYR A 259 -0.63 35.31 -7.98
C TYR A 259 0.57 36.20 -7.70
N THR A 260 1.02 36.16 -6.45
CA THR A 260 2.33 36.67 -6.03
C THR A 260 3.25 35.49 -5.77
N LEU A 261 4.43 35.49 -6.41
CA LEU A 261 5.52 34.56 -6.16
C LEU A 261 6.66 35.29 -5.47
N THR A 262 7.05 34.80 -4.30
CA THR A 262 8.23 35.28 -3.58
C THR A 262 9.32 34.23 -3.66
N LEU A 263 10.45 34.53 -4.30
CA LEU A 263 11.65 33.69 -4.31
C LEU A 263 12.69 34.26 -3.36
N SER A 264 13.23 33.42 -2.49
CA SER A 264 14.24 33.81 -1.50
C SER A 264 15.47 32.92 -1.59
N ALA A 265 16.63 33.46 -1.39
CA ALA A 265 17.88 32.70 -1.36
C ALA A 265 18.74 33.16 -0.16
N GLN A 266 19.38 32.18 0.48
CA GLN A 266 20.50 32.42 1.39
C GLN A 266 21.81 32.19 0.63
N THR A 267 22.77 33.05 0.79
CA THR A 267 24.06 33.03 0.11
C THR A 267 25.21 32.99 1.10
N LEU A 268 26.36 32.51 0.67
CA LEU A 268 27.56 32.41 1.51
C LEU A 268 28.27 33.76 1.66
N SER A 269 27.98 34.74 0.79
CA SER A 269 28.49 36.09 0.80
C SER A 269 27.49 37.04 0.14
N ASP A 270 27.69 38.36 0.29
CA ASP A 270 26.86 39.36 -0.38
C ASP A 270 27.17 39.38 -1.88
N ILE A 271 26.26 38.88 -2.70
CA ILE A 271 26.39 38.70 -4.14
C ILE A 271 25.07 39.02 -4.85
N ASP A 272 25.14 39.24 -6.15
CA ASP A 272 23.94 39.36 -6.97
C ASP A 272 23.34 37.97 -7.23
N VAL A 273 22.02 37.86 -7.01
CA VAL A 273 21.21 36.67 -7.34
C VAL A 273 20.14 37.06 -8.36
N ALA A 274 20.14 36.42 -9.51
CA ALA A 274 19.06 36.56 -10.49
C ALA A 274 17.99 35.49 -10.26
N PHE A 275 16.79 35.96 -10.01
CA PHE A 275 15.58 35.12 -9.86
C PHE A 275 14.78 35.14 -11.14
N THR A 276 14.38 34.01 -11.66
CA THR A 276 13.52 33.93 -12.86
C THR A 276 12.34 32.98 -12.61
N VAL A 277 11.15 33.35 -13.07
CA VAL A 277 10.02 32.42 -13.23
C VAL A 277 9.68 32.33 -14.73
N LYS A 278 9.50 31.09 -15.24
CA LYS A 278 9.31 30.86 -16.67
C LYS A 278 8.39 29.64 -16.94
N GLY A 279 7.44 29.80 -17.85
CA GLY A 279 6.58 28.74 -18.35
C GLY A 279 5.25 29.27 -18.89
N HIS A 280 4.62 28.55 -19.80
CA HIS A 280 3.27 28.84 -20.35
C HIS A 280 3.07 30.29 -20.80
N GLY A 281 4.08 30.88 -21.43
CA GLY A 281 4.06 32.28 -21.92
C GLY A 281 4.48 33.31 -20.87
N LEU A 282 4.66 32.93 -19.62
CA LEU A 282 5.23 33.79 -18.56
C LEU A 282 6.77 33.69 -18.60
N GLU A 283 7.45 34.85 -18.56
CA GLU A 283 8.88 34.94 -18.24
C GLU A 283 9.16 36.28 -17.57
N GLN A 284 9.58 36.23 -16.29
CA GLN A 284 9.98 37.40 -15.53
C GLN A 284 11.30 37.13 -14.81
N THR A 285 12.16 38.12 -14.78
CA THR A 285 13.47 38.05 -14.11
C THR A 285 13.68 39.30 -13.25
N ALA A 286 14.26 39.12 -12.06
CA ALA A 286 14.69 40.18 -11.19
C ALA A 286 16.08 39.85 -10.61
N THR A 287 17.01 40.78 -10.60
CA THR A 287 18.33 40.63 -9.94
C THR A 287 18.36 41.43 -8.65
N VAL A 288 18.74 40.79 -7.57
CA VAL A 288 18.79 41.35 -6.24
C VAL A 288 20.15 41.07 -5.61
N THR A 289 20.85 42.12 -5.12
CA THR A 289 22.06 41.96 -4.35
C THR A 289 21.72 41.47 -2.93
N ALA A 290 22.29 40.34 -2.53
CA ALA A 290 22.13 39.81 -1.17
C ALA A 290 22.68 40.82 -0.14
N ARG A 291 21.99 40.94 0.98
CA ARG A 291 22.44 41.73 2.15
C ARG A 291 22.43 40.83 3.38
N ASN A 292 23.56 40.78 4.10
CA ASN A 292 23.75 39.84 5.20
C ASN A 292 23.43 38.39 4.77
N GLY A 293 23.86 38.01 3.56
CA GLY A 293 23.66 36.67 3.02
C GLY A 293 22.22 36.34 2.63
N THR A 294 21.31 37.32 2.43
CA THR A 294 19.91 37.07 2.03
C THR A 294 19.50 37.93 0.85
N ALA A 295 18.94 37.33 -0.18
CA ALA A 295 18.31 37.97 -1.34
C ALA A 295 16.86 37.49 -1.51
N GLN A 296 15.97 38.42 -1.93
CA GLN A 296 14.57 38.12 -2.16
C GLN A 296 14.03 38.91 -3.34
N ALA A 297 13.30 38.21 -4.24
CA ALA A 297 12.54 38.84 -5.32
C ALA A 297 11.06 38.55 -5.17
N VAL A 298 10.21 39.53 -5.52
CA VAL A 298 8.74 39.39 -5.50
C VAL A 298 8.19 39.66 -6.91
N PHE A 299 7.48 38.71 -7.44
CA PHE A 299 6.76 38.79 -8.72
C PHE A 299 5.25 38.84 -8.41
N ALA A 300 4.61 39.97 -8.63
CA ALA A 300 3.20 40.20 -8.31
C ALA A 300 2.34 40.23 -9.58
N GLY A 301 1.04 39.99 -9.42
CA GLY A 301 0.05 40.07 -10.52
C GLY A 301 0.29 39.01 -11.60
N LEU A 302 0.79 37.83 -11.25
CA LEU A 302 1.06 36.75 -12.19
C LEU A 302 -0.27 36.11 -12.65
N ASP A 303 -0.51 36.14 -13.97
CA ASP A 303 -1.58 35.36 -14.61
C ASP A 303 -1.05 33.96 -14.90
N VAL A 304 -1.51 32.97 -14.15
CA VAL A 304 -1.00 31.60 -14.17
C VAL A 304 -2.13 30.58 -14.21
N THR A 305 -1.86 29.43 -14.80
CA THR A 305 -2.76 28.25 -14.69
C THR A 305 -2.45 27.52 -13.38
N GLU A 306 -3.49 27.33 -12.57
CA GLU A 306 -3.36 26.65 -11.28
C GLU A 306 -3.03 25.17 -11.45
N TRP A 307 -2.14 24.68 -10.59
CA TRP A 307 -1.78 23.26 -10.50
C TRP A 307 -2.85 22.47 -9.72
N ASN A 308 -3.18 21.26 -10.19
CA ASN A 308 -3.94 20.25 -9.48
C ASN A 308 -3.60 18.86 -10.04
N ALA A 309 -4.00 17.77 -9.36
CA ALA A 309 -3.66 16.40 -9.76
C ALA A 309 -4.23 15.97 -11.13
N GLU A 310 -5.28 16.66 -11.63
CA GLU A 310 -5.88 16.38 -12.93
C GLU A 310 -5.17 17.14 -14.07
N VAL A 311 -4.67 18.35 -13.76
CA VAL A 311 -3.95 19.24 -14.69
C VAL A 311 -2.72 19.80 -13.98
N PRO A 312 -1.59 19.03 -13.94
CA PRO A 312 -0.39 19.39 -13.16
C PRO A 312 0.47 20.43 -13.89
N THR A 313 -0.02 21.66 -13.99
CA THR A 313 0.66 22.77 -14.65
C THR A 313 1.84 23.27 -13.78
N LEU A 314 3.06 23.24 -14.31
CA LEU A 314 4.27 23.63 -13.62
C LEU A 314 5.01 24.75 -14.33
N TYR A 315 5.65 25.61 -13.53
CA TYR A 315 6.52 26.69 -13.98
C TYR A 315 7.95 26.44 -13.47
N ASN A 316 8.97 26.69 -14.30
CA ASN A 316 10.36 26.63 -13.88
C ASN A 316 10.71 27.89 -13.11
N ILE A 317 11.38 27.73 -11.97
CA ILE A 317 12.01 28.81 -11.22
C ILE A 317 13.52 28.59 -11.19
N TYR A 318 14.25 29.70 -11.33
CA TYR A 318 15.70 29.67 -11.36
C TYR A 318 16.26 30.64 -10.32
N TYR A 319 17.32 30.21 -9.67
CA TYR A 319 18.16 30.99 -8.77
C TYR A 319 19.58 30.96 -9.35
N GLU A 320 20.04 32.07 -9.85
CA GLU A 320 21.32 32.15 -10.57
C GLU A 320 22.29 33.11 -9.90
N THR A 321 23.53 32.68 -9.75
CA THR A 321 24.67 33.47 -9.32
C THR A 321 25.73 33.48 -10.43
N ALA A 322 26.88 34.14 -10.20
CA ALA A 322 27.97 34.13 -11.18
C ALA A 322 28.55 32.72 -11.45
N THR A 323 28.39 31.79 -10.52
CA THR A 323 29.01 30.44 -10.56
C THR A 323 28.03 29.28 -10.53
N SER A 324 26.76 29.52 -10.28
CA SER A 324 25.75 28.43 -10.18
C SER A 324 24.35 28.84 -10.60
N CYS A 325 23.61 27.85 -11.03
CA CYS A 325 22.18 27.91 -11.29
C CYS A 325 21.49 26.74 -10.57
N VAL A 326 20.47 27.04 -9.81
CA VAL A 326 19.53 26.06 -9.28
C VAL A 326 18.21 26.23 -10.03
N LYS A 327 17.70 25.13 -10.57
CA LYS A 327 16.41 25.06 -11.25
C LYS A 327 15.47 24.16 -10.46
N GLU A 328 14.31 24.68 -10.11
CA GLU A 328 13.21 23.94 -9.52
C GLU A 328 11.94 24.15 -10.34
N LYS A 329 10.94 23.30 -10.11
CA LYS A 329 9.59 23.47 -10.66
C LYS A 329 8.63 23.84 -9.54
N ILE A 330 7.63 24.67 -9.87
CA ILE A 330 6.61 25.11 -8.91
C ILE A 330 5.23 25.11 -9.58
N GLY A 331 4.22 24.65 -8.85
CA GLY A 331 2.83 24.87 -9.18
C GLY A 331 2.26 26.08 -8.43
N PHE A 332 1.22 26.67 -8.96
CA PHE A 332 0.45 27.74 -8.28
C PHE A 332 -0.88 27.15 -7.84
N ARG A 333 -1.15 27.16 -6.55
CA ARG A 333 -2.40 26.65 -5.99
C ARG A 333 -2.70 27.28 -4.62
N THR A 334 -3.95 27.12 -4.18
CA THR A 334 -4.37 27.41 -2.81
C THR A 334 -4.86 26.15 -2.13
N VAL A 335 -4.54 25.97 -0.84
CA VAL A 335 -5.15 24.98 0.05
C VAL A 335 -5.77 25.75 1.21
N GLU A 336 -7.03 25.49 1.49
CA GLU A 336 -7.77 26.14 2.56
C GLU A 336 -8.80 25.19 3.20
N ILE A 337 -9.08 25.40 4.47
CA ILE A 337 -10.20 24.77 5.15
C ILE A 337 -11.26 25.84 5.40
N LYS A 338 -12.46 25.66 4.82
CA LYS A 338 -13.63 26.49 5.11
C LYS A 338 -14.64 25.70 5.92
N GLN A 339 -14.84 26.12 7.15
CA GLN A 339 -15.62 25.37 8.13
C GLN A 339 -15.04 23.97 8.32
N ASP A 340 -15.69 22.95 7.80
CA ASP A 340 -15.29 21.55 7.86
C ASP A 340 -15.02 20.92 6.46
N VAL A 341 -14.77 21.76 5.46
CA VAL A 341 -14.49 21.31 4.09
C VAL A 341 -13.07 21.69 3.67
N PHE A 342 -12.33 20.71 3.18
CA PHE A 342 -11.01 20.90 2.59
C PHE A 342 -11.14 21.32 1.12
N LEU A 343 -10.50 22.43 0.76
CA LEU A 343 -10.56 22.99 -0.58
C LEU A 343 -9.16 23.13 -1.19
N LEU A 344 -9.06 22.74 -2.47
CA LEU A 344 -7.93 23.06 -3.33
C LEU A 344 -8.42 24.01 -4.44
N ASN A 345 -7.76 25.15 -4.63
CA ASN A 345 -8.15 26.17 -5.63
C ASN A 345 -9.63 26.56 -5.48
N GLY A 346 -10.12 26.64 -4.25
CA GLY A 346 -11.50 26.97 -3.93
C GLY A 346 -12.53 25.87 -4.24
N ARG A 347 -12.10 24.67 -4.64
CA ARG A 347 -12.96 23.51 -4.93
C ARG A 347 -12.73 22.40 -3.94
N LYS A 348 -13.81 21.73 -3.53
CA LYS A 348 -13.73 20.51 -2.71
C LYS A 348 -13.12 19.37 -3.53
N ILE A 349 -12.22 18.61 -2.92
CA ILE A 349 -11.57 17.45 -3.53
C ILE A 349 -11.87 16.19 -2.71
N LYS A 350 -11.71 15.02 -3.35
CA LYS A 350 -11.83 13.70 -2.74
C LYS A 350 -10.53 12.95 -3.00
N LEU A 351 -9.81 12.64 -1.95
CA LEU A 351 -8.47 12.04 -1.99
C LEU A 351 -8.57 10.53 -2.17
N LYS A 352 -8.16 10.03 -3.32
CA LYS A 352 -8.14 8.61 -3.72
C LYS A 352 -6.75 8.06 -3.46
N GLY A 353 -6.46 7.73 -2.20
CA GLY A 353 -5.10 7.59 -1.73
C GLY A 353 -4.64 6.17 -1.42
N VAL A 354 -3.33 6.05 -1.28
CA VAL A 354 -2.62 4.87 -0.81
C VAL A 354 -1.49 5.29 0.14
N ASN A 355 -1.19 4.46 1.14
CA ASN A 355 0.01 4.58 1.96
C ASN A 355 1.20 3.96 1.21
N HIS A 356 2.37 4.57 1.27
CA HIS A 356 3.55 4.15 0.53
C HIS A 356 4.76 4.06 1.44
N HIS A 357 5.32 2.86 1.57
CA HIS A 357 6.63 2.60 2.14
C HIS A 357 7.70 2.49 1.04
N ASP A 358 8.94 2.96 1.33
CA ASP A 358 10.11 2.61 0.53
C ASP A 358 10.42 1.12 0.74
N THR A 359 10.07 0.27 -0.22
CA THR A 359 10.30 -1.18 -0.12
C THR A 359 10.62 -1.80 -1.48
N ASP A 360 11.70 -2.58 -1.52
CA ASP A 360 12.08 -3.43 -2.64
C ASP A 360 12.48 -4.82 -2.12
N ALA A 361 11.92 -5.87 -2.71
CA ALA A 361 12.10 -7.22 -2.20
C ALA A 361 13.55 -7.75 -2.27
N ALA A 362 14.40 -7.16 -3.11
CA ALA A 362 15.81 -7.53 -3.27
C ALA A 362 16.77 -6.60 -2.50
N ASN A 363 16.30 -5.38 -2.14
CA ASN A 363 17.17 -4.32 -1.63
C ASN A 363 16.68 -3.67 -0.32
N GLY A 364 15.52 -4.08 0.22
CA GLY A 364 14.95 -3.49 1.43
C GLY A 364 14.51 -2.04 1.24
N TYR A 365 15.01 -1.10 2.04
CA TYR A 365 14.67 0.34 1.92
C TYR A 365 15.30 1.03 0.72
N THR A 366 16.25 0.38 0.05
CA THR A 366 17.00 0.99 -1.05
C THR A 366 16.16 0.96 -2.31
N MET A 367 15.67 2.14 -2.71
CA MET A 367 14.90 2.36 -3.93
C MET A 367 15.77 3.06 -4.97
N SER A 368 15.85 2.49 -6.17
CA SER A 368 16.48 3.19 -7.31
C SER A 368 15.55 4.29 -7.86
N PRO A 369 16.07 5.26 -8.62
CA PRO A 369 15.23 6.24 -9.32
C PRO A 369 14.17 5.62 -10.22
N ASP A 370 14.45 4.45 -10.82
CA ASP A 370 13.51 3.72 -11.68
C ASP A 370 12.40 3.05 -10.85
N ASP A 371 12.71 2.56 -9.64
CA ASP A 371 11.72 1.98 -8.72
C ASP A 371 10.74 3.06 -8.23
N ILE A 372 11.26 4.23 -7.84
CA ILE A 372 10.44 5.37 -7.40
C ILE A 372 9.50 5.83 -8.54
N GLU A 373 10.04 6.00 -9.76
CA GLU A 373 9.22 6.37 -10.93
C GLU A 373 8.16 5.31 -11.25
N ARG A 374 8.53 4.02 -11.18
CA ARG A 374 7.61 2.90 -11.40
C ARG A 374 6.42 2.96 -10.43
N ASP A 375 6.68 3.17 -9.14
CA ASP A 375 5.63 3.22 -8.11
C ASP A 375 4.69 4.42 -8.33
N MET A 376 5.22 5.59 -8.68
CA MET A 376 4.41 6.78 -8.98
C MET A 376 3.57 6.61 -10.27
N LEU A 377 4.12 5.95 -11.30
CA LEU A 377 3.38 5.61 -12.53
C LEU A 377 2.31 4.54 -12.28
N VAL A 378 2.54 3.60 -11.38
CA VAL A 378 1.53 2.61 -10.94
C VAL A 378 0.36 3.33 -10.29
N CYS A 379 0.60 4.29 -9.39
CA CYS A 379 -0.46 5.11 -8.81
C CYS A 379 -1.35 5.73 -9.90
N LYS A 380 -0.77 6.39 -10.88
CA LYS A 380 -1.54 7.01 -11.98
C LYS A 380 -2.37 6.00 -12.79
N ARG A 381 -1.79 4.83 -13.12
CA ARG A 381 -2.48 3.76 -13.87
C ARG A 381 -3.67 3.16 -13.12
N PHE A 382 -3.64 3.23 -11.79
CA PHE A 382 -4.68 2.67 -10.92
C PHE A 382 -5.63 3.74 -10.35
N ASN A 383 -5.69 4.94 -10.95
CA ASN A 383 -6.55 6.06 -10.55
C ASN A 383 -6.28 6.55 -9.11
N ILE A 384 -5.10 6.28 -8.57
CA ILE A 384 -4.63 6.80 -7.29
C ILE A 384 -4.11 8.22 -7.54
N ASP A 385 -4.66 9.20 -6.83
CA ASP A 385 -4.28 10.61 -6.95
C ASP A 385 -3.59 11.16 -5.70
N THR A 386 -3.47 10.35 -4.64
CA THR A 386 -2.92 10.77 -3.35
C THR A 386 -1.99 9.70 -2.79
N VAL A 387 -0.84 10.13 -2.27
CA VAL A 387 0.11 9.28 -1.54
C VAL A 387 0.36 9.90 -0.16
N ARG A 388 0.19 9.10 0.90
CA ARG A 388 0.76 9.40 2.22
C ARG A 388 2.10 8.71 2.33
N THR A 389 3.14 9.48 2.64
CA THR A 389 4.51 8.97 2.77
C THR A 389 4.70 8.30 4.14
N SER A 390 4.11 7.14 4.30
CA SER A 390 4.10 6.38 5.55
C SER A 390 5.47 5.75 5.81
N HIS A 391 6.15 5.98 6.96
CA HIS A 391 5.82 7.01 7.94
C HIS A 391 7.08 7.84 8.16
N TYR A 392 7.60 8.43 7.09
CA TYR A 392 8.86 9.19 7.06
C TYR A 392 9.01 10.02 5.78
N PRO A 393 9.92 11.02 5.76
CA PRO A 393 10.24 11.79 4.56
C PRO A 393 10.78 10.86 3.45
N PRO A 394 10.17 10.83 2.25
CA PRO A 394 10.58 9.97 1.15
C PRO A 394 11.89 10.45 0.51
N ASP A 395 12.42 9.71 -0.48
CA ASP A 395 13.45 10.26 -1.35
C ASP A 395 12.92 11.54 -2.05
N PRO A 396 13.69 12.64 -2.12
CA PRO A 396 13.23 13.88 -2.76
C PRO A 396 12.70 13.73 -4.18
N LEU A 397 13.17 12.73 -4.92
CA LEU A 397 12.70 12.42 -6.27
C LEU A 397 11.21 12.06 -6.31
N LEU A 398 10.69 11.37 -5.28
CA LEU A 398 9.28 11.03 -5.21
C LEU A 398 8.40 12.29 -5.26
N LEU A 399 8.77 13.32 -4.50
CA LEU A 399 8.03 14.60 -4.47
C LEU A 399 8.15 15.36 -5.80
N GLU A 400 9.33 15.32 -6.45
CA GLU A 400 9.50 15.93 -7.79
C GLU A 400 8.61 15.23 -8.83
N LEU A 401 8.51 13.91 -8.80
CA LEU A 401 7.65 13.14 -9.67
C LEU A 401 6.16 13.36 -9.35
N ALA A 402 5.81 13.51 -8.07
CA ALA A 402 4.45 13.84 -7.65
C ALA A 402 3.99 15.19 -8.21
N ASP A 403 4.88 16.21 -8.20
CA ASP A 403 4.62 17.50 -8.83
C ASP A 403 4.33 17.35 -10.33
N GLU A 404 5.14 16.56 -11.05
CA GLU A 404 5.04 16.37 -12.51
C GLU A 404 3.84 15.51 -12.94
N LEU A 405 3.59 14.44 -12.22
CA LEU A 405 2.53 13.49 -12.54
C LEU A 405 1.15 13.93 -12.04
N GLY A 406 1.09 14.91 -11.16
CA GLY A 406 -0.14 15.33 -10.50
C GLY A 406 -0.62 14.29 -9.49
N ILE A 407 0.12 14.16 -8.39
CA ILE A 407 -0.24 13.33 -7.24
C ILE A 407 -0.18 14.20 -5.99
N TYR A 408 -1.23 14.21 -5.19
CA TYR A 408 -1.26 14.89 -3.90
C TYR A 408 -0.42 14.14 -2.88
N ILE A 409 0.33 14.86 -2.07
CA ILE A 409 1.19 14.28 -1.03
C ILE A 409 0.72 14.71 0.36
N VAL A 410 0.57 13.75 1.25
CA VAL A 410 0.56 13.95 2.70
C VAL A 410 1.96 13.60 3.18
N ASP A 411 2.79 14.62 3.39
CA ASP A 411 4.23 14.46 3.67
C ASP A 411 4.45 14.26 5.16
N GLU A 412 4.96 13.08 5.54
CA GLU A 412 4.96 12.65 6.94
C GLU A 412 6.34 12.63 7.56
N ASN A 413 6.38 13.05 8.82
CA ASN A 413 7.56 13.12 9.66
C ASN A 413 8.02 11.71 10.09
N ASP A 414 9.32 11.50 10.19
CA ASP A 414 9.97 10.26 10.65
C ASP A 414 9.73 10.05 12.16
N LEU A 415 8.53 9.60 12.51
CA LEU A 415 8.10 9.46 13.89
C LEU A 415 7.05 8.36 14.05
N GLU A 416 7.43 7.29 14.75
CA GLU A 416 6.51 6.29 15.27
C GLU A 416 7.03 5.71 16.58
N THR A 417 6.13 5.50 17.56
CA THR A 417 6.49 4.95 18.88
C THR A 417 5.49 3.88 19.35
N HIS A 418 5.00 3.04 18.42
CA HIS A 418 3.93 2.06 18.67
C HIS A 418 4.28 1.09 19.82
N GLY A 419 5.53 0.66 19.92
CA GLY A 419 6.00 -0.19 21.01
C GLY A 419 5.83 0.42 22.41
N THR A 420 5.66 1.73 22.54
CA THR A 420 5.33 2.34 23.83
C THR A 420 3.98 1.86 24.35
N PHE A 421 3.02 1.60 23.47
CA PHE A 421 1.72 1.03 23.83
C PHE A 421 1.83 -0.49 24.11
N ALA A 422 2.56 -1.21 23.26
CA ALA A 422 2.58 -2.66 23.28
C ALA A 422 3.48 -3.25 24.37
N MET A 423 4.57 -2.56 24.76
CA MET A 423 5.64 -3.14 25.59
C MET A 423 5.68 -2.62 27.03
N GLN A 424 4.71 -1.85 27.49
CA GLN A 424 4.62 -1.35 28.87
C GLN A 424 3.26 -1.58 29.51
N LEU A 425 3.20 -1.52 30.85
CA LEU A 425 1.97 -1.60 31.65
C LEU A 425 1.90 -0.43 32.65
N PRO A 426 0.76 0.33 32.68
CA PRO A 426 -0.36 0.24 31.78
C PRO A 426 0.01 0.68 30.34
N PRO A 427 -0.69 0.13 29.31
CA PRO A 427 -0.42 0.53 27.92
C PRO A 427 -0.76 2.00 27.71
N THR A 428 0.14 2.73 27.03
CA THR A 428 -0.08 4.13 26.64
C THR A 428 0.84 4.53 25.51
N TYR A 429 0.33 5.27 24.52
CA TYR A 429 1.14 5.88 23.47
C TYR A 429 1.92 7.11 23.94
N ASN A 430 1.66 7.61 25.17
CA ASN A 430 2.08 8.95 25.57
C ASN A 430 3.33 9.01 26.45
N SER A 431 3.99 7.89 26.69
CA SER A 431 5.16 7.87 27.58
C SER A 431 6.35 8.65 27.03
N ILE A 432 6.56 8.65 25.72
CA ILE A 432 7.60 9.41 25.02
C ILE A 432 7.06 10.79 24.60
N SER A 433 5.89 10.83 23.96
CA SER A 433 5.32 12.09 23.42
C SER A 433 4.97 13.13 24.49
N ASN A 434 4.76 12.73 25.73
CA ASN A 434 4.49 13.63 26.85
C ASN A 434 5.70 13.91 27.74
N ASP A 435 6.87 13.31 27.47
CA ASP A 435 8.11 13.60 28.21
C ASP A 435 8.90 14.71 27.49
N PRO A 436 9.01 15.94 28.10
CA PRO A 436 9.71 17.07 27.49
C PRO A 436 11.18 16.82 27.18
N LYS A 437 11.80 15.77 27.77
CA LYS A 437 13.19 15.43 27.46
C LYS A 437 13.37 15.00 26.02
N TRP A 438 12.33 14.51 25.36
CA TRP A 438 12.32 14.09 23.97
C TRP A 438 12.03 15.23 22.99
N GLU A 439 11.64 16.42 23.45
CA GLU A 439 11.21 17.53 22.58
C GLU A 439 12.22 17.84 21.48
N ASN A 440 13.51 17.92 21.81
CA ASN A 440 14.55 18.24 20.83
C ASN A 440 14.66 17.17 19.72
N HIS A 441 14.46 15.88 20.05
CA HIS A 441 14.45 14.79 19.07
C HIS A 441 13.24 14.89 18.13
N TYR A 442 12.05 15.25 18.65
CA TYR A 442 10.85 15.51 17.86
C TYR A 442 11.05 16.74 16.96
N MET A 443 11.58 17.80 17.51
CA MET A 443 11.81 19.08 16.79
C MET A 443 12.84 18.94 15.68
N ASP A 444 13.97 18.26 15.88
CA ASP A 444 14.97 18.04 14.81
C ASP A 444 14.34 17.33 13.59
N ARG A 445 13.48 16.33 13.82
CA ARG A 445 12.82 15.57 12.76
C ARG A 445 11.84 16.43 11.94
N ILE A 446 10.91 17.12 12.59
CA ILE A 446 9.90 17.94 11.89
C ILE A 446 10.53 19.17 11.21
N MET A 447 11.57 19.76 11.79
CA MET A 447 12.31 20.86 11.17
C MET A 447 13.02 20.39 9.91
N ARG A 448 13.60 19.19 9.90
CA ARG A 448 14.27 18.61 8.72
C ARG A 448 13.29 18.27 7.62
N LEU A 449 12.18 17.66 7.93
CA LEU A 449 11.09 17.43 6.96
C LEU A 449 10.71 18.76 6.29
N TYR A 450 10.25 19.73 7.09
CA TYR A 450 9.74 20.99 6.56
C TYR A 450 10.81 21.76 5.75
N GLN A 451 12.03 21.92 6.30
CA GLN A 451 13.06 22.68 5.62
C GLN A 451 13.52 22.03 4.32
N ARG A 452 13.59 20.70 4.26
CA ARG A 452 13.94 19.97 3.06
C ARG A 452 12.89 20.15 1.95
N ASP A 453 11.60 20.07 2.29
CA ASP A 453 10.49 19.92 1.35
C ASP A 453 9.61 21.17 1.21
N LYS A 454 9.96 22.29 1.88
CA LYS A 454 9.15 23.53 1.91
C LYS A 454 8.76 24.08 0.53
N ILE A 455 9.61 23.90 -0.50
CA ILE A 455 9.30 24.33 -1.87
C ILE A 455 8.14 23.49 -2.43
N ARG A 456 8.08 22.18 -2.13
CA ARG A 456 7.01 21.27 -2.57
C ARG A 456 5.67 21.58 -1.91
N GLY A 457 5.71 22.27 -0.78
CA GLY A 457 4.53 22.85 -0.12
C GLY A 457 3.73 23.84 -1.00
N ASN A 458 4.25 24.27 -2.13
CA ASN A 458 3.50 25.07 -3.11
C ASN A 458 2.85 24.21 -4.20
N THR A 459 3.18 22.93 -4.32
CA THR A 459 2.76 22.07 -5.43
C THR A 459 2.08 20.80 -4.90
N SER A 460 2.74 19.65 -4.89
CA SER A 460 2.12 18.35 -4.56
C SER A 460 1.82 18.16 -3.07
N VAL A 461 2.63 18.68 -2.17
CA VAL A 461 2.40 18.55 -0.71
C VAL A 461 1.20 19.43 -0.30
N ILE A 462 0.08 18.79 0.05
CA ILE A 462 -1.17 19.46 0.44
C ILE A 462 -1.42 19.51 1.95
N MET A 463 -0.75 18.65 2.72
CA MET A 463 -0.76 18.59 4.18
C MET A 463 0.61 18.15 4.69
N TRP A 464 1.04 18.70 5.81
CA TRP A 464 2.14 18.17 6.62
C TRP A 464 1.56 17.20 7.65
N SER A 465 2.24 16.08 7.90
CA SER A 465 1.83 15.11 8.90
C SER A 465 2.88 14.96 10.00
N LEU A 466 2.43 14.96 11.26
CA LEU A 466 3.32 14.96 12.42
C LEU A 466 3.97 13.59 12.69
N GLY A 467 3.45 12.52 12.11
CA GLY A 467 3.92 11.15 12.29
C GLY A 467 2.77 10.17 12.52
N ASN A 468 3.11 8.95 12.94
CA ASN A 468 2.22 7.83 13.08
C ASN A 468 2.31 7.24 14.50
N GLU A 469 1.21 6.69 15.03
CA GLU A 469 1.09 5.88 16.25
C GLU A 469 2.04 6.26 17.41
N ALA A 470 2.21 7.57 17.63
CA ALA A 470 3.16 8.13 18.61
C ALA A 470 2.48 8.89 19.76
N GLY A 471 1.16 8.76 19.92
CA GLY A 471 0.39 9.50 20.93
C GLY A 471 0.33 11.01 20.62
N GLY A 472 -0.11 11.83 21.56
CA GLY A 472 -0.27 13.27 21.31
C GLY A 472 -0.31 14.07 22.57
N TYR A 473 0.77 14.80 22.85
CA TYR A 473 0.89 15.72 23.98
C TYR A 473 1.95 16.78 23.71
N HIS A 474 2.81 17.05 24.69
CA HIS A 474 3.77 18.12 24.72
C HIS A 474 4.64 18.23 23.46
N ASN A 475 5.28 17.13 23.08
CA ASN A 475 6.25 17.14 21.97
C ASN A 475 5.54 17.28 20.60
N THR A 476 4.38 16.64 20.41
CA THR A 476 3.58 16.81 19.19
C THR A 476 2.96 18.18 19.08
N ASP A 477 2.58 18.80 20.20
CA ASP A 477 2.11 20.19 20.22
C ASP A 477 3.22 21.17 19.79
N ALA A 478 4.47 20.94 20.20
CA ALA A 478 5.61 21.77 19.79
C ALA A 478 5.87 21.66 18.27
N MET A 479 5.80 20.46 17.69
CA MET A 479 5.92 20.25 16.24
C MET A 479 4.80 20.97 15.46
N TYR A 480 3.56 20.86 15.94
CA TYR A 480 2.43 21.57 15.34
C TYR A 480 2.63 23.09 15.34
N ASP A 481 3.01 23.65 16.49
CA ASP A 481 3.26 25.09 16.63
C ASP A 481 4.36 25.57 15.67
N TYR A 482 5.43 24.77 15.51
CA TYR A 482 6.49 25.06 14.53
C TYR A 482 5.97 25.11 13.10
N LEU A 483 5.23 24.11 12.66
CA LEU A 483 4.67 24.07 11.29
C LEU A 483 3.72 25.25 11.05
N LYS A 484 2.85 25.56 12.01
CA LYS A 484 1.88 26.69 11.88
C LYS A 484 2.55 28.05 11.83
N GLN A 485 3.77 28.20 12.39
CA GLN A 485 4.57 29.44 12.28
C GLN A 485 5.24 29.58 10.91
N HIS A 486 5.55 28.47 10.22
CA HIS A 486 6.36 28.48 9.01
C HIS A 486 5.58 28.16 7.72
N SER A 487 4.45 27.47 7.80
CA SER A 487 3.64 27.02 6.66
C SER A 487 2.18 27.38 6.81
N PRO A 488 1.49 27.83 5.73
CA PRO A 488 0.05 28.01 5.73
C PRO A 488 -0.73 26.70 5.56
N LEU A 489 -0.07 25.60 5.18
CA LEU A 489 -0.73 24.33 4.92
C LEU A 489 -1.36 23.74 6.17
N PRO A 490 -2.45 22.97 6.00
CA PRO A 490 -3.02 22.18 7.08
C PRO A 490 -2.00 21.17 7.63
N VAL A 491 -2.12 20.93 8.93
CA VAL A 491 -1.35 19.91 9.64
C VAL A 491 -2.28 18.74 9.97
N HIS A 492 -1.88 17.56 9.51
CA HIS A 492 -2.49 16.26 9.80
C HIS A 492 -1.74 15.57 10.93
N TYR A 493 -2.40 14.72 11.66
CA TYR A 493 -1.81 13.77 12.59
C TYR A 493 -2.71 12.54 12.75
N GLU A 494 -2.14 11.34 12.57
CA GLU A 494 -2.89 10.08 12.71
C GLU A 494 -3.52 9.95 14.11
N SER A 495 -2.73 10.11 15.16
CA SER A 495 -3.18 10.01 16.55
C SER A 495 -4.03 11.19 17.05
N ALA A 496 -4.60 11.99 16.15
CA ALA A 496 -5.39 13.18 16.44
C ALA A 496 -6.49 12.96 17.50
N ILE A 497 -7.16 11.80 17.45
CA ILE A 497 -8.22 11.44 18.41
C ILE A 497 -7.72 11.24 19.84
N HIS A 498 -6.42 10.96 19.99
CA HIS A 498 -5.73 10.75 21.27
C HIS A 498 -5.04 12.02 21.79
N CYS A 499 -4.99 13.10 20.98
CA CYS A 499 -4.36 14.36 21.34
C CYS A 499 -5.16 15.13 22.41
N LYS A 500 -4.46 15.62 23.45
CA LYS A 500 -5.10 16.40 24.52
C LYS A 500 -5.43 17.82 24.08
N ARG A 501 -4.48 18.50 23.39
CA ARG A 501 -4.60 19.90 22.97
C ARG A 501 -5.25 20.09 21.60
N GLN A 502 -5.44 19.07 20.79
CA GLN A 502 -5.92 19.16 19.40
C GLN A 502 -4.91 19.83 18.44
N ALA A 503 -3.63 19.48 18.52
CA ALA A 503 -2.58 19.95 17.63
C ALA A 503 -2.71 19.32 16.20
N TYR A 504 -3.77 19.71 15.45
CA TYR A 504 -4.03 19.27 14.08
C TYR A 504 -5.20 20.05 13.47
N ASP A 505 -5.22 20.16 12.12
CA ASP A 505 -6.25 20.90 11.38
C ASP A 505 -7.29 19.97 10.73
N VAL A 506 -6.98 18.69 10.59
CA VAL A 506 -7.80 17.66 9.93
C VAL A 506 -8.11 16.54 10.93
N GLY A 507 -9.38 16.13 11.05
CA GLY A 507 -9.75 14.96 11.83
C GLY A 507 -9.29 13.69 11.15
N SER A 508 -8.70 12.75 11.89
CA SER A 508 -8.15 11.52 11.35
C SER A 508 -8.45 10.31 12.22
N GLU A 509 -8.67 9.17 11.60
CA GLU A 509 -8.78 7.85 12.23
C GLU A 509 -8.22 6.78 11.31
N MET A 510 -7.73 5.69 11.91
CA MET A 510 -7.39 4.45 11.22
C MET A 510 -8.58 3.49 11.24
N TYR A 511 -8.79 2.81 10.13
CA TYR A 511 -9.73 1.69 9.97
C TYR A 511 -11.14 1.91 10.56
N PRO A 512 -11.77 3.09 10.38
CA PRO A 512 -13.13 3.30 10.84
C PRO A 512 -14.09 2.40 10.05
N SER A 513 -15.16 1.89 10.71
CA SER A 513 -16.21 1.21 9.96
C SER A 513 -17.01 2.20 9.09
N VAL A 514 -17.65 1.72 8.01
CA VAL A 514 -18.54 2.54 7.16
C VAL A 514 -19.55 3.32 7.99
N LYS A 515 -20.15 2.69 9.03
CA LYS A 515 -21.06 3.35 9.96
C LYS A 515 -20.39 4.48 10.74
N MET A 516 -19.13 4.34 11.11
CA MET A 516 -18.39 5.43 11.80
C MET A 516 -18.16 6.59 10.82
N VAL A 517 -17.78 6.32 9.58
CA VAL A 517 -17.61 7.33 8.52
C VAL A 517 -18.92 8.06 8.24
N HIS A 518 -20.04 7.32 8.10
CA HIS A 518 -21.38 7.91 8.00
C HIS A 518 -21.68 8.87 9.18
N ASN A 519 -21.40 8.45 10.42
CA ASN A 519 -21.64 9.28 11.60
C ASN A 519 -20.77 10.56 11.62
N VAL A 520 -19.56 10.53 11.04
CA VAL A 520 -18.74 11.75 10.85
C VAL A 520 -19.38 12.65 9.81
N GLY A 521 -19.83 12.11 8.68
CA GLY A 521 -20.55 12.84 7.64
C GLY A 521 -21.76 13.60 8.21
N GLU A 522 -22.56 12.92 9.03
CA GLU A 522 -23.74 13.46 9.75
C GLU A 522 -23.39 14.32 10.98
N LYS A 523 -22.09 14.49 11.32
CA LYS A 523 -21.62 15.23 12.52
C LYS A 523 -22.17 14.66 13.85
N ARG A 524 -22.28 13.31 13.93
CA ARG A 524 -22.87 12.58 15.07
C ARG A 524 -21.87 11.80 15.91
N ARG A 525 -20.56 12.00 15.70
CA ARG A 525 -19.55 11.32 16.51
C ARG A 525 -19.53 11.86 17.93
N LYS A 526 -19.31 10.96 18.91
CA LYS A 526 -19.14 11.36 20.32
C LYS A 526 -17.88 12.19 20.52
N GLN A 527 -16.82 11.90 19.76
CA GLN A 527 -15.63 12.75 19.68
C GLN A 527 -15.96 13.99 18.85
N ALA A 528 -16.35 15.08 19.52
CA ALA A 528 -16.75 16.33 18.88
C ALA A 528 -15.71 16.86 17.87
N ARG A 529 -14.43 16.58 18.12
CA ARG A 529 -13.29 16.96 17.27
C ARG A 529 -13.32 16.40 15.85
N LEU A 530 -13.99 15.28 15.62
CA LEU A 530 -14.17 14.69 14.30
C LEU A 530 -15.33 15.31 13.52
N ASN A 531 -16.17 16.13 14.17
CA ASN A 531 -17.38 16.71 13.58
C ASN A 531 -17.20 18.17 13.13
N ASP A 532 -16.10 18.86 13.51
CA ASP A 532 -15.91 20.30 13.34
C ASP A 532 -14.82 20.69 12.31
N ARG A 533 -14.26 19.68 11.64
CA ARG A 533 -13.16 19.84 10.67
C ARG A 533 -13.25 18.81 9.55
N PRO A 534 -12.48 18.99 8.43
CA PRO A 534 -12.40 17.96 7.39
C PRO A 534 -11.94 16.63 7.97
N TYR A 535 -12.47 15.53 7.46
CA TYR A 535 -12.14 14.19 7.93
C TYR A 535 -11.42 13.38 6.86
N PHE A 536 -10.29 12.82 7.24
CA PHE A 536 -9.40 12.01 6.41
C PHE A 536 -9.14 10.66 7.06
N MET A 537 -9.38 9.57 6.34
CA MET A 537 -8.98 8.23 6.78
C MET A 537 -7.52 8.03 6.40
N CYS A 538 -6.59 8.29 7.32
CA CYS A 538 -5.16 8.14 7.03
C CYS A 538 -4.81 6.70 6.68
N GLU A 539 -5.56 5.72 7.24
CA GLU A 539 -5.50 4.32 6.88
C GLU A 539 -6.91 3.73 6.86
N TYR A 540 -7.25 3.01 5.79
CA TYR A 540 -8.50 2.24 5.71
C TYR A 540 -8.34 1.08 4.72
N ALA A 541 -9.29 0.16 4.71
CA ALA A 541 -9.34 -0.92 3.73
C ALA A 541 -8.02 -1.70 3.66
N HIS A 542 -7.58 -2.26 4.81
CA HIS A 542 -6.36 -3.06 4.93
C HIS A 542 -6.34 -4.17 3.87
N ALA A 543 -5.34 -4.17 2.98
CA ALA A 543 -5.34 -4.95 1.74
C ALA A 543 -4.71 -6.35 1.88
N MET A 544 -4.46 -6.80 3.09
CA MET A 544 -3.77 -8.07 3.40
C MET A 544 -4.44 -9.26 2.71
N GLY A 545 -3.66 -10.03 1.95
CA GLY A 545 -4.07 -11.26 1.28
C GLY A 545 -5.18 -11.03 0.25
N VAL A 546 -6.28 -11.79 0.36
CA VAL A 546 -7.49 -11.54 -0.45
C VAL A 546 -8.28 -10.39 0.17
N GLY A 547 -8.30 -9.26 -0.49
CA GLY A 547 -8.94 -8.03 -0.02
C GLY A 547 -8.48 -6.80 -0.81
N PRO A 548 -8.92 -5.60 -0.42
CA PRO A 548 -9.91 -5.29 0.62
C PRO A 548 -11.37 -5.40 0.13
N GLY A 549 -12.25 -6.01 0.92
CA GLY A 549 -13.70 -6.00 0.67
C GLY A 549 -14.42 -4.74 1.20
N ASN A 550 -15.73 -4.61 0.99
CA ASN A 550 -16.60 -3.53 1.49
C ASN A 550 -16.25 -2.09 0.99
N THR A 551 -15.28 -1.88 0.12
CA THR A 551 -14.71 -0.56 -0.21
C THR A 551 -15.66 0.37 -0.93
N GLU A 552 -16.58 -0.14 -1.74
CA GLU A 552 -17.60 0.68 -2.43
C GLU A 552 -18.48 1.45 -1.43
N ALA A 553 -18.83 0.85 -0.29
CA ALA A 553 -19.67 1.48 0.72
C ALA A 553 -19.01 2.72 1.35
N TYR A 554 -17.68 2.73 1.53
CA TYR A 554 -16.97 3.94 1.99
C TYR A 554 -17.08 5.08 1.00
N TRP A 555 -16.92 4.78 -0.31
CA TRP A 555 -16.93 5.82 -1.33
C TRP A 555 -18.33 6.38 -1.61
N GLN A 556 -19.38 5.60 -1.36
CA GLN A 556 -20.75 6.14 -1.33
C GLN A 556 -20.89 7.21 -0.25
N GLU A 557 -20.41 6.95 0.99
CA GLU A 557 -20.45 7.96 2.07
C GLU A 557 -19.56 9.16 1.77
N ILE A 558 -18.34 8.95 1.24
CA ILE A 558 -17.40 10.03 0.91
C ILE A 558 -17.99 10.99 -0.12
N TYR A 559 -18.74 10.50 -1.12
CA TYR A 559 -19.38 11.38 -2.11
C TYR A 559 -20.65 12.06 -1.58
N ASN A 560 -21.30 11.50 -0.55
CA ASN A 560 -22.50 12.06 0.02
C ASN A 560 -22.25 13.27 0.94
N TYR A 561 -21.06 13.37 1.55
CA TYR A 561 -20.76 14.41 2.55
C TYR A 561 -19.51 15.22 2.18
N ASP A 562 -19.63 16.56 2.23
CA ASP A 562 -18.54 17.46 1.84
C ASP A 562 -17.34 17.43 2.79
N ASN A 563 -17.57 17.20 4.09
CA ASN A 563 -16.54 17.12 5.12
C ASN A 563 -15.69 15.83 5.07
N LEU A 564 -16.11 14.81 4.31
CA LEU A 564 -15.33 13.58 4.12
C LEU A 564 -14.36 13.76 2.95
N MET A 565 -13.06 13.82 3.25
CA MET A 565 -12.01 14.05 2.24
C MET A 565 -11.67 12.80 1.41
N GLY A 566 -11.90 11.60 1.92
CA GLY A 566 -11.39 10.33 1.39
C GLY A 566 -10.37 9.71 2.34
N GLY A 567 -9.37 9.00 1.79
CA GLY A 567 -8.36 8.36 2.62
C GLY A 567 -7.33 7.57 1.82
N CYS A 568 -6.36 6.99 2.53
CA CYS A 568 -5.31 6.16 1.97
C CYS A 568 -5.49 4.69 2.36
N VAL A 569 -5.54 3.81 1.37
CA VAL A 569 -5.55 2.35 1.61
C VAL A 569 -4.23 1.94 2.27
N TRP A 570 -4.27 1.08 3.25
CA TRP A 570 -3.12 0.40 3.78
C TRP A 570 -2.95 -0.95 3.07
N GLU A 571 -1.90 -1.20 2.32
CA GLU A 571 -0.92 -0.24 1.79
C GLU A 571 -0.64 -0.52 0.29
N MET A 572 0.41 0.11 -0.28
CA MET A 572 0.66 0.01 -1.72
C MET A 572 1.24 -1.35 -2.11
N VAL A 573 2.31 -1.82 -1.45
CA VAL A 573 3.11 -2.97 -1.91
C VAL A 573 3.38 -3.95 -0.78
N ASP A 574 3.18 -5.25 -1.02
CA ASP A 574 3.60 -6.31 -0.12
C ASP A 574 5.09 -6.21 0.23
N HIS A 575 5.42 -6.22 1.52
CA HIS A 575 6.80 -6.32 1.97
C HIS A 575 7.26 -7.79 1.99
N ALA A 576 8.34 -8.09 1.28
CA ALA A 576 8.88 -9.44 1.21
C ALA A 576 10.38 -9.42 0.94
N VAL A 577 11.04 -10.56 1.12
CA VAL A 577 12.44 -10.77 0.73
C VAL A 577 12.50 -11.73 -0.45
N LEU A 578 13.10 -11.30 -1.55
CA LEU A 578 13.31 -12.10 -2.75
C LEU A 578 14.57 -12.95 -2.63
N HIS A 579 14.44 -14.26 -2.86
CA HIS A 579 15.54 -15.20 -2.91
C HIS A 579 16.03 -15.46 -4.33
N THR A 580 17.24 -16.03 -4.45
CA THR A 580 17.87 -16.33 -5.75
C THR A 580 17.12 -17.37 -6.59
N ASP A 581 16.27 -18.18 -5.98
CA ASP A 581 15.39 -19.13 -6.66
C ASP A 581 14.05 -18.51 -7.13
N GLY A 582 13.87 -17.20 -6.92
CA GLY A 582 12.68 -16.47 -7.29
C GLY A 582 11.54 -16.56 -6.26
N SER A 583 11.74 -17.24 -5.13
CA SER A 583 10.75 -17.31 -4.05
C SER A 583 10.77 -16.07 -3.17
N TYR A 584 9.62 -15.78 -2.55
CA TYR A 584 9.47 -14.71 -1.55
C TYR A 584 9.31 -15.30 -0.15
N THR A 585 9.87 -14.59 0.85
CA THR A 585 9.70 -14.87 2.27
C THR A 585 9.24 -13.61 3.01
N TYR A 586 8.66 -13.81 4.19
CA TYR A 586 8.13 -12.74 5.04
C TYR A 586 8.57 -12.93 6.51
N GLY A 587 8.02 -12.20 7.46
CA GLY A 587 8.40 -12.24 8.87
C GLY A 587 8.33 -13.65 9.48
N GLY A 588 9.37 -14.01 10.22
CA GLY A 588 9.55 -15.34 10.87
C GLY A 588 10.29 -16.37 10.03
N ASP A 589 10.59 -16.08 8.76
CA ASP A 589 11.31 -17.01 7.88
C ASP A 589 12.84 -16.92 8.02
N HIS A 590 13.33 -15.84 8.62
CA HIS A 590 14.75 -15.51 8.66
C HIS A 590 15.39 -15.88 10.02
N GLY A 591 14.62 -16.50 10.94
CA GLY A 591 15.09 -16.91 12.28
C GLY A 591 15.17 -15.74 13.24
N GLU A 592 14.26 -14.77 13.09
CA GLU A 592 14.07 -13.68 14.04
C GLU A 592 13.63 -14.21 15.40
N TRP A 593 14.01 -13.54 16.49
CA TRP A 593 13.57 -13.91 17.85
C TRP A 593 12.15 -13.45 18.19
N GLU A 594 11.65 -12.41 17.48
CA GLU A 594 10.26 -11.94 17.42
C GLU A 594 9.88 -11.65 15.99
N HIS A 595 8.61 -11.82 15.63
CA HIS A 595 8.10 -11.50 14.30
C HIS A 595 6.58 -11.52 14.30
N ASP A 596 5.97 -10.78 13.37
CA ASP A 596 4.52 -10.75 13.16
C ASP A 596 4.11 -11.47 11.85
N ARG A 597 4.93 -12.46 11.40
CA ARG A 597 4.68 -13.35 10.25
C ARG A 597 4.40 -12.57 8.95
N ASN A 598 3.34 -12.98 8.24
CA ASN A 598 2.91 -12.36 6.99
C ASN A 598 2.07 -11.09 7.19
N PHE A 599 2.10 -10.45 8.36
CA PHE A 599 1.37 -9.19 8.55
C PHE A 599 1.93 -8.06 7.70
N CYS A 600 3.17 -8.17 7.21
CA CYS A 600 3.80 -7.30 6.22
C CYS A 600 3.40 -7.59 4.75
N VAL A 601 2.52 -8.59 4.51
CA VAL A 601 2.04 -8.94 3.17
C VAL A 601 0.61 -8.39 3.06
N ASP A 602 0.50 -7.08 2.98
CA ASP A 602 -0.74 -6.32 3.10
C ASP A 602 -0.89 -5.22 2.03
N GLY A 603 -0.13 -5.37 0.94
CA GLY A 603 -0.15 -4.48 -0.20
C GLY A 603 -1.26 -4.75 -1.21
N LEU A 604 -1.68 -3.68 -1.92
CA LEU A 604 -2.49 -3.78 -3.13
C LEU A 604 -1.73 -4.45 -4.28
N PHE A 605 -0.42 -4.29 -4.30
CA PHE A 605 0.45 -4.84 -5.33
C PHE A 605 1.40 -5.86 -4.72
N TYR A 606 1.64 -6.95 -5.44
CA TYR A 606 2.68 -7.92 -5.07
C TYR A 606 4.07 -7.27 -5.09
N PRO A 607 5.11 -7.91 -4.52
CA PRO A 607 6.44 -7.29 -4.43
C PRO A 607 7.05 -6.88 -5.79
N ASP A 608 6.66 -7.54 -6.88
CA ASP A 608 7.05 -7.20 -8.26
C ASP A 608 6.20 -6.09 -8.89
N ARG A 609 5.26 -5.51 -8.14
CA ARG A 609 4.27 -4.52 -8.56
C ARG A 609 3.20 -5.05 -9.52
N SER A 610 3.08 -6.35 -9.69
CA SER A 610 1.90 -6.91 -10.35
C SER A 610 0.65 -6.71 -9.47
N PRO A 611 -0.52 -6.41 -10.08
CA PRO A 611 -1.69 -6.01 -9.32
C PRO A 611 -2.44 -7.22 -8.77
N SER A 612 -2.75 -7.20 -7.47
CA SER A 612 -3.67 -8.15 -6.84
C SER A 612 -5.13 -7.90 -7.28
N THR A 613 -6.03 -8.77 -6.87
CA THR A 613 -7.48 -8.55 -7.00
C THR A 613 -7.92 -7.26 -6.31
N GLY A 614 -7.32 -6.94 -5.15
CA GLY A 614 -7.56 -5.70 -4.42
C GLY A 614 -7.15 -4.45 -5.19
N ALA A 615 -5.99 -4.46 -5.84
CA ALA A 615 -5.56 -3.34 -6.69
C ALA A 615 -6.55 -3.10 -7.85
N LYS A 616 -7.00 -4.18 -8.50
CA LYS A 616 -7.98 -4.09 -9.59
C LYS A 616 -9.33 -3.52 -9.11
N LEU A 617 -9.76 -3.92 -7.90
CA LEU A 617 -10.94 -3.35 -7.26
C LEU A 617 -10.75 -1.86 -6.96
N MET A 618 -9.63 -1.46 -6.34
CA MET A 618 -9.39 -0.06 -6.01
C MET A 618 -9.30 0.82 -7.26
N ARG A 619 -8.72 0.34 -8.36
CA ARG A 619 -8.78 1.03 -9.66
C ARG A 619 -10.22 1.30 -10.11
N PHE A 620 -11.11 0.30 -9.93
CA PHE A 620 -12.53 0.44 -10.23
C PHE A 620 -13.23 1.42 -9.28
N ILE A 621 -12.98 1.34 -7.98
CA ILE A 621 -13.55 2.24 -6.97
C ILE A 621 -13.13 3.69 -7.22
N TYR A 622 -11.87 3.94 -7.57
CA TYR A 622 -11.27 5.26 -7.79
C TYR A 622 -11.54 5.84 -9.19
N ARG A 623 -12.34 5.16 -10.02
CA ARG A 623 -12.61 5.61 -11.39
C ARG A 623 -13.16 7.04 -11.46
N PRO A 624 -12.73 7.84 -12.45
CA PRO A 624 -13.12 9.25 -12.55
C PRO A 624 -14.58 9.46 -12.97
N ILE A 625 -15.16 8.49 -13.66
CA ILE A 625 -16.58 8.50 -14.08
C ILE A 625 -17.26 7.24 -13.56
N ARG A 626 -18.44 7.38 -12.99
CA ARG A 626 -19.30 6.29 -12.54
C ARG A 626 -20.58 6.33 -13.34
N VAL A 627 -21.08 5.16 -13.75
CA VAL A 627 -22.31 5.05 -14.54
C VAL A 627 -23.29 4.13 -13.82
N ALA A 628 -24.56 4.53 -13.77
CA ALA A 628 -25.64 3.72 -13.21
C ALA A 628 -26.82 3.67 -14.22
N HIS A 629 -27.42 2.52 -14.38
CA HIS A 629 -28.65 2.39 -15.17
C HIS A 629 -29.85 2.94 -14.38
N VAL A 630 -30.64 3.80 -15.01
CA VAL A 630 -31.82 4.41 -14.39
C VAL A 630 -33.10 3.69 -14.86
N SER A 631 -33.39 3.72 -16.15
CA SER A 631 -34.52 3.02 -16.75
C SER A 631 -34.43 3.06 -18.27
N GLY A 632 -34.90 2.02 -18.96
CA GLY A 632 -34.85 1.98 -20.43
C GLY A 632 -33.45 2.30 -20.94
N GLY A 633 -33.32 3.23 -21.89
CA GLY A 633 -32.03 3.69 -22.41
C GLY A 633 -31.40 4.84 -21.61
N GLN A 634 -31.85 5.14 -20.40
CA GLN A 634 -31.32 6.25 -19.60
C GLN A 634 -30.27 5.77 -18.60
N PHE A 635 -29.12 6.45 -18.57
CA PHE A 635 -28.00 6.18 -17.68
C PHE A 635 -27.61 7.47 -16.96
N GLU A 636 -27.44 7.39 -15.65
CA GLU A 636 -26.86 8.47 -14.84
C GLU A 636 -25.34 8.38 -14.91
N VAL A 637 -24.70 9.47 -15.28
CA VAL A 637 -23.24 9.62 -15.31
C VAL A 637 -22.84 10.55 -14.17
N PHE A 638 -22.01 10.08 -13.26
CA PHE A 638 -21.45 10.86 -12.16
C PHE A 638 -19.98 11.14 -12.42
N ASN A 639 -19.61 12.42 -12.56
CA ASN A 639 -18.24 12.87 -12.66
C ASN A 639 -17.64 13.01 -11.24
N THR A 640 -16.70 12.16 -10.87
CA THR A 640 -16.07 12.14 -9.54
C THR A 640 -14.82 13.02 -9.46
N THR A 641 -14.43 13.69 -10.54
CA THR A 641 -13.29 14.61 -10.57
C THR A 641 -13.63 15.95 -9.92
N ALA A 642 -12.61 16.75 -9.57
CA ALA A 642 -12.80 18.07 -8.95
C ALA A 642 -12.62 19.23 -9.92
N PHE A 643 -11.91 19.02 -11.05
CA PHE A 643 -11.50 20.11 -11.95
C PHE A 643 -11.92 19.89 -13.39
N SER A 644 -12.07 18.64 -13.86
CA SER A 644 -12.23 18.32 -15.28
C SER A 644 -13.70 18.20 -15.71
N THR A 645 -14.07 18.87 -16.82
CA THR A 645 -15.36 18.73 -17.51
C THR A 645 -15.11 18.29 -18.95
N GLY A 646 -15.88 17.32 -19.46
CA GLY A 646 -15.76 16.86 -20.85
C GLY A 646 -14.46 16.11 -21.21
N ARG A 647 -13.65 15.78 -20.21
CA ARG A 647 -12.35 15.09 -20.39
C ARG A 647 -12.51 13.62 -20.76
N TYR A 648 -13.60 12.98 -20.37
CA TYR A 648 -13.76 11.54 -20.50
C TYR A 648 -14.77 11.17 -21.58
N ARG A 649 -14.41 10.21 -22.43
CA ARG A 649 -15.27 9.62 -23.45
C ARG A 649 -15.72 8.25 -22.98
N LEU A 650 -17.03 7.97 -23.03
CA LEU A 650 -17.66 6.71 -22.64
C LEU A 650 -18.04 5.91 -23.90
N ALA A 651 -17.62 4.67 -23.97
CA ALA A 651 -18.05 3.72 -25.00
C ALA A 651 -18.93 2.65 -24.37
N PHE A 652 -20.23 2.72 -24.61
CA PHE A 652 -21.22 1.71 -24.23
C PHE A 652 -21.16 0.56 -25.24
N ARG A 653 -20.70 -0.62 -24.84
CA ARG A 653 -20.56 -1.83 -25.66
C ARG A 653 -21.52 -2.88 -25.12
N TRP A 654 -22.54 -3.17 -25.85
CA TRP A 654 -23.50 -4.21 -25.51
C TRP A 654 -22.99 -5.59 -25.91
N ASN A 655 -23.48 -6.63 -25.23
CA ASN A 655 -23.10 -8.00 -25.53
C ASN A 655 -23.61 -8.51 -26.89
N ASP A 656 -24.57 -7.85 -27.56
CA ASP A 656 -24.97 -8.08 -28.95
C ASP A 656 -24.02 -7.45 -30.00
N GLY A 657 -22.94 -6.84 -29.56
CA GLY A 657 -21.94 -6.18 -30.40
C GLY A 657 -22.27 -4.71 -30.75
N SER A 658 -23.46 -4.22 -30.39
CA SER A 658 -23.80 -2.81 -30.64
C SER A 658 -22.98 -1.87 -29.74
N LYS A 659 -22.64 -0.68 -30.28
CA LYS A 659 -21.78 0.29 -29.60
C LYS A 659 -22.30 1.71 -29.76
N THR A 660 -22.32 2.45 -28.64
CA THR A 660 -22.60 3.90 -28.62
C THR A 660 -21.50 4.64 -27.88
N ILE A 661 -21.07 5.78 -28.42
CA ILE A 661 -20.05 6.64 -27.81
C ILE A 661 -20.70 7.94 -27.34
N VAL A 662 -20.43 8.33 -26.09
CA VAL A 662 -20.90 9.58 -25.47
C VAL A 662 -19.72 10.31 -24.86
N THR A 663 -19.65 11.64 -25.00
CA THR A 663 -18.70 12.46 -24.25
C THR A 663 -19.52 13.41 -23.36
N PRO A 664 -19.79 12.98 -22.11
CA PRO A 664 -20.61 13.76 -21.18
C PRO A 664 -19.92 15.09 -20.84
N GLN A 665 -20.71 16.13 -20.62
CA GLN A 665 -20.24 17.45 -20.18
C GLN A 665 -20.54 17.66 -18.69
N THR A 666 -20.61 16.60 -17.95
CA THR A 666 -20.92 16.59 -16.51
C THR A 666 -19.92 17.44 -15.74
N ALA A 667 -20.41 18.43 -15.01
CA ALA A 667 -19.56 19.25 -14.15
C ALA A 667 -18.93 18.42 -13.01
N PRO A 668 -17.78 18.84 -12.47
CA PRO A 668 -17.13 18.16 -11.35
C PRO A 668 -18.05 17.91 -10.16
N LEU A 669 -18.00 16.71 -9.57
CA LEU A 669 -18.80 16.25 -8.44
C LEU A 669 -20.33 16.40 -8.64
N THR A 670 -20.79 16.32 -9.90
CA THR A 670 -22.23 16.36 -10.25
C THR A 670 -22.63 15.17 -11.12
N LYS A 671 -23.92 15.04 -11.33
CA LYS A 671 -24.53 13.97 -12.12
C LYS A 671 -25.32 14.54 -13.31
N GLU A 672 -25.31 13.82 -14.43
CA GLU A 672 -26.21 14.08 -15.56
C GLU A 672 -26.79 12.78 -16.10
N THR A 673 -27.93 12.85 -16.78
CA THR A 673 -28.53 11.70 -17.46
C THR A 673 -28.21 11.73 -18.95
N VAL A 674 -27.64 10.62 -19.44
CA VAL A 674 -27.41 10.41 -20.88
C VAL A 674 -28.36 9.35 -21.42
N THR A 675 -28.73 9.46 -22.68
CA THR A 675 -29.60 8.48 -23.36
C THR A 675 -28.78 7.66 -24.34
N VAL A 676 -28.79 6.33 -24.13
CA VAL A 676 -28.08 5.35 -24.98
C VAL A 676 -29.10 4.30 -25.46
N PRO A 677 -29.15 3.98 -26.76
CA PRO A 677 -30.00 2.90 -27.24
C PRO A 677 -29.68 1.58 -26.53
N LEU A 678 -30.73 0.85 -26.13
CA LEU A 678 -30.54 -0.48 -25.53
C LEU A 678 -30.09 -1.51 -26.57
N GLY A 679 -29.12 -2.35 -26.19
CA GLY A 679 -28.81 -3.56 -26.94
C GLY A 679 -29.84 -4.65 -26.74
N ARG A 680 -29.54 -5.87 -27.24
CA ARG A 680 -30.37 -7.06 -27.09
C ARG A 680 -29.68 -8.05 -26.16
N ALA A 681 -30.48 -8.86 -25.47
CA ALA A 681 -29.96 -10.00 -24.73
C ALA A 681 -29.31 -11.02 -25.68
N VAL A 682 -28.19 -11.58 -25.27
CA VAL A 682 -27.48 -12.66 -25.94
C VAL A 682 -27.27 -13.77 -24.89
N ASP A 683 -27.66 -14.97 -25.21
CA ASP A 683 -27.57 -16.14 -24.30
C ASP A 683 -28.15 -15.88 -22.89
N GLY A 684 -29.30 -15.18 -22.84
CA GLY A 684 -29.99 -14.82 -21.61
C GLY A 684 -29.36 -13.62 -20.84
N LEU A 685 -28.25 -13.04 -21.29
CA LEU A 685 -27.61 -11.88 -20.67
C LEU A 685 -27.90 -10.59 -21.44
N LEU A 686 -28.49 -9.61 -20.76
CA LEU A 686 -28.57 -8.22 -21.22
C LEU A 686 -27.62 -7.38 -20.35
N ALA A 687 -26.47 -7.05 -20.88
CA ALA A 687 -25.45 -6.27 -20.19
C ALA A 687 -24.75 -5.29 -21.13
N VAL A 688 -24.28 -4.20 -20.56
CA VAL A 688 -23.45 -3.20 -21.25
C VAL A 688 -22.13 -2.98 -20.49
N ILE A 689 -21.03 -3.00 -21.21
CA ILE A 689 -19.72 -2.60 -20.71
C ILE A 689 -19.52 -1.13 -21.09
N VAL A 690 -19.27 -0.31 -20.09
CA VAL A 690 -18.93 1.12 -20.25
C VAL A 690 -17.43 1.27 -20.08
N GLU A 691 -16.73 1.52 -21.17
CA GLU A 691 -15.32 1.80 -21.22
C GLU A 691 -15.10 3.30 -21.13
N THR A 692 -14.37 3.76 -20.10
CA THR A 692 -14.04 5.19 -19.92
C THR A 692 -12.63 5.46 -20.43
N THR A 693 -12.50 6.32 -21.44
CA THR A 693 -11.21 6.75 -22.00
C THR A 693 -10.93 8.20 -21.61
N ASP A 694 -9.76 8.46 -21.05
CA ASP A 694 -9.24 9.82 -20.87
C ASP A 694 -8.80 10.38 -22.24
N THR A 695 -9.43 11.45 -22.71
CA THR A 695 -9.16 12.04 -24.04
C THR A 695 -7.82 12.75 -24.14
N VAL A 696 -7.22 13.13 -23.01
CA VAL A 696 -5.90 13.78 -22.95
C VAL A 696 -4.77 12.77 -23.12
N THR A 697 -4.85 11.63 -22.42
CA THR A 697 -3.81 10.59 -22.46
C THR A 697 -4.11 9.49 -23.48
N GLY A 698 -5.36 9.35 -23.93
CA GLY A 698 -5.83 8.26 -24.79
C GLY A 698 -5.97 6.91 -24.05
N GLN A 699 -5.74 6.87 -22.76
CA GLN A 699 -5.76 5.62 -21.98
C GLN A 699 -7.16 5.27 -21.50
N ILE A 700 -7.46 3.96 -21.43
CA ILE A 700 -8.66 3.44 -20.77
C ILE A 700 -8.41 3.46 -19.26
N VAL A 701 -9.16 4.31 -18.54
CA VAL A 701 -9.02 4.51 -17.10
C VAL A 701 -9.96 3.62 -16.28
N SER A 702 -11.07 3.16 -16.87
CA SER A 702 -11.96 2.18 -16.25
C SER A 702 -12.78 1.40 -17.27
N GLU A 703 -13.20 0.20 -16.88
CA GLU A 703 -14.20 -0.64 -17.54
C GLU A 703 -15.23 -1.02 -16.47
N GLU A 704 -16.50 -0.79 -16.73
CA GLU A 704 -17.61 -1.01 -15.81
C GLU A 704 -18.72 -1.78 -16.54
N GLN A 705 -19.19 -2.91 -15.99
CA GLN A 705 -20.31 -3.64 -16.56
C GLN A 705 -21.58 -3.42 -15.74
N LEU A 706 -22.64 -3.01 -16.46
CA LEU A 706 -23.99 -2.94 -15.91
C LEU A 706 -24.80 -4.11 -16.45
N VAL A 707 -25.22 -5.01 -15.58
CA VAL A 707 -26.07 -6.15 -15.88
C VAL A 707 -27.52 -5.73 -15.67
N LEU A 708 -28.30 -5.66 -16.76
CA LEU A 708 -29.69 -5.24 -16.72
C LEU A 708 -30.65 -6.43 -16.53
N ALA A 709 -30.29 -7.58 -17.12
CA ALA A 709 -30.99 -8.83 -16.93
C ALA A 709 -30.06 -10.02 -17.18
N GLN A 710 -30.22 -11.07 -16.39
CA GLN A 710 -29.53 -12.36 -16.59
C GLN A 710 -30.55 -13.48 -16.36
N GLU A 711 -30.88 -14.18 -17.43
CA GLU A 711 -31.78 -15.35 -17.42
C GLU A 711 -30.97 -16.63 -17.39
N VAL A 712 -31.36 -17.56 -16.55
CA VAL A 712 -30.77 -18.91 -16.46
C VAL A 712 -31.85 -19.92 -16.74
N ALA A 713 -31.50 -20.97 -17.50
CA ALA A 713 -32.42 -22.01 -17.90
C ALA A 713 -33.10 -22.64 -16.68
N ALA A 714 -34.39 -22.90 -16.78
CA ALA A 714 -35.13 -23.65 -15.77
C ALA A 714 -34.68 -25.14 -15.76
N ALA A 715 -35.01 -25.84 -14.68
CA ALA A 715 -34.69 -27.26 -14.55
C ALA A 715 -35.27 -28.07 -15.73
N PRO A 716 -34.46 -28.89 -16.41
CA PRO A 716 -34.91 -29.75 -17.49
C PRO A 716 -35.85 -30.86 -16.98
N ALA A 717 -36.64 -31.47 -17.87
CA ALA A 717 -37.48 -32.59 -17.52
C ALA A 717 -36.68 -33.77 -16.97
N VAL A 718 -37.16 -34.33 -15.88
CA VAL A 718 -36.49 -35.43 -15.18
C VAL A 718 -36.77 -36.76 -15.91
N LYS A 719 -35.74 -37.59 -16.02
CA LYS A 719 -35.77 -38.97 -16.54
C LYS A 719 -34.96 -39.89 -15.61
N PRO A 720 -35.09 -41.21 -15.75
CA PRO A 720 -34.17 -42.13 -15.05
C PRO A 720 -32.73 -41.89 -15.42
N LEU A 721 -31.81 -42.10 -14.48
CA LEU A 721 -30.37 -41.95 -14.71
C LEU A 721 -29.93 -42.88 -15.87
N PRO A 722 -29.02 -42.42 -16.74
CA PRO A 722 -28.37 -43.27 -17.73
C PRO A 722 -27.73 -44.50 -17.06
N GLY A 723 -27.77 -45.67 -17.71
CA GLY A 723 -27.29 -46.95 -17.15
C GLY A 723 -25.77 -46.97 -16.90
N ASP A 724 -25.01 -46.03 -17.49
CA ASP A 724 -23.60 -45.84 -17.30
C ASP A 724 -23.25 -44.86 -16.15
N VAL A 725 -24.26 -44.22 -15.55
CA VAL A 725 -24.10 -43.31 -14.39
C VAL A 725 -24.67 -43.99 -13.14
N ALA A 726 -23.88 -44.02 -12.08
CA ALA A 726 -24.27 -44.56 -10.79
C ALA A 726 -23.79 -43.68 -9.63
N VAL A 727 -24.42 -43.85 -8.46
CA VAL A 727 -23.91 -43.30 -7.21
C VAL A 727 -23.33 -44.42 -6.37
N GLU A 728 -22.00 -44.42 -6.19
CA GLU A 728 -21.27 -45.43 -5.42
C GLU A 728 -20.65 -44.78 -4.18
N LYS A 729 -21.04 -45.21 -2.98
CA LYS A 729 -20.53 -44.61 -1.70
C LYS A 729 -20.68 -43.08 -1.63
N GLY A 730 -21.81 -42.56 -2.13
CA GLY A 730 -22.06 -41.11 -2.17
C GLY A 730 -21.34 -40.34 -3.30
N ARG A 731 -20.69 -41.06 -4.23
CA ARG A 731 -19.95 -40.50 -5.37
C ARG A 731 -20.68 -40.73 -6.67
N LEU A 732 -20.72 -39.70 -7.53
CA LEU A 732 -21.22 -39.86 -8.90
C LEU A 732 -20.15 -40.50 -9.79
N VAL A 733 -20.44 -41.61 -10.41
CA VAL A 733 -19.52 -42.35 -11.27
C VAL A 733 -20.11 -42.49 -12.64
N CYS A 734 -19.42 -42.08 -13.69
CA CYS A 734 -19.76 -42.35 -15.08
C CYS A 734 -18.84 -43.43 -15.63
N ARG A 735 -19.39 -44.65 -15.92
CA ARG A 735 -18.62 -45.83 -16.32
C ARG A 735 -18.23 -45.82 -17.80
N LYS A 736 -18.93 -45.09 -18.63
CA LYS A 736 -18.69 -45.07 -20.07
C LYS A 736 -17.43 -44.27 -20.43
N SER A 737 -17.18 -43.18 -19.77
CA SER A 737 -16.02 -42.32 -20.00
C SER A 737 -14.81 -42.67 -19.12
N GLY A 738 -14.98 -43.56 -18.14
CA GLY A 738 -13.95 -43.80 -17.10
C GLY A 738 -13.75 -42.62 -16.12
N VAL A 739 -14.54 -41.56 -16.25
CA VAL A 739 -14.46 -40.38 -15.40
C VAL A 739 -15.23 -40.61 -14.11
N VAL A 740 -14.54 -40.49 -12.99
CA VAL A 740 -15.13 -40.50 -11.66
C VAL A 740 -15.26 -39.08 -11.18
N VAL A 741 -16.48 -38.55 -11.17
CA VAL A 741 -16.77 -37.28 -10.52
C VAL A 741 -17.02 -37.59 -9.03
N ALA A 742 -15.93 -37.54 -8.23
CA ALA A 742 -16.00 -38.02 -6.85
C ALA A 742 -16.44 -36.90 -5.92
N THR A 743 -17.43 -37.17 -5.08
CA THR A 743 -17.69 -36.44 -3.85
C THR A 743 -17.22 -37.28 -2.67
N GLY A 744 -16.23 -36.93 -1.91
CA GLY A 744 -15.67 -37.73 -0.83
C GLY A 744 -15.48 -36.94 0.47
N ALA A 745 -15.06 -37.57 1.56
CA ALA A 745 -14.96 -36.99 2.90
C ALA A 745 -14.12 -35.71 2.99
N ASP A 746 -13.16 -35.50 2.10
CA ASP A 746 -12.35 -34.29 2.00
C ASP A 746 -12.77 -33.36 0.83
N GLU A 747 -13.78 -33.73 0.05
CA GLU A 747 -14.17 -33.15 -1.22
C GLU A 747 -15.69 -33.02 -1.38
N GLY A 748 -16.47 -33.25 -0.31
CA GLY A 748 -17.93 -33.29 -0.40
C GLY A 748 -18.61 -31.94 -0.32
N THR A 749 -19.52 -31.79 0.63
CA THR A 749 -20.18 -30.51 0.90
C THR A 749 -19.31 -29.60 1.77
N LEU A 750 -19.03 -28.42 1.32
CA LEU A 750 -18.27 -27.43 2.08
C LEU A 750 -19.18 -26.34 2.66
N LEU A 751 -19.19 -26.20 4.00
CA LEU A 751 -19.81 -25.10 4.73
C LEU A 751 -18.75 -24.08 5.20
N TYR A 752 -17.52 -24.18 4.71
CA TYR A 752 -16.42 -23.29 4.99
C TYR A 752 -15.59 -23.01 3.73
N ARG A 753 -14.79 -21.98 3.76
CA ARG A 753 -13.67 -21.76 2.84
C ARG A 753 -12.34 -21.91 3.58
N ALA A 754 -11.24 -22.10 2.88
CA ALA A 754 -9.92 -21.92 3.48
C ALA A 754 -9.84 -20.50 4.06
N PRO A 755 -9.44 -20.33 5.33
CA PRO A 755 -9.42 -19.00 5.94
C PRO A 755 -8.55 -18.01 5.17
N THR A 756 -9.08 -16.82 4.91
CA THR A 756 -8.29 -15.67 4.47
C THR A 756 -7.72 -14.93 5.68
N ASP A 757 -6.73 -14.07 5.45
CA ASP A 757 -6.19 -13.20 6.51
C ASP A 757 -7.27 -12.24 7.05
N ASN A 758 -8.32 -11.94 6.27
CA ASN A 758 -9.46 -11.10 6.66
C ASN A 758 -10.60 -11.83 7.40
N ASP A 759 -10.55 -13.16 7.55
CA ASP A 759 -11.56 -13.95 8.26
C ASP A 759 -11.42 -13.87 9.79
N VAL A 760 -11.08 -12.70 10.31
CA VAL A 760 -10.96 -12.42 11.74
C VAL A 760 -12.05 -11.45 12.22
N ASP A 761 -12.33 -11.46 13.52
CA ASP A 761 -13.26 -10.50 14.14
C ASP A 761 -12.51 -9.29 14.73
N ALA A 762 -13.26 -8.33 15.29
CA ALA A 762 -12.70 -7.13 15.92
C ALA A 762 -11.76 -7.41 17.13
N MET A 763 -11.71 -8.66 17.59
CA MET A 763 -10.76 -9.15 18.61
C MET A 763 -9.69 -10.05 18.01
N PHE A 764 -9.54 -10.03 16.67
CA PHE A 764 -8.58 -10.78 15.88
C PHE A 764 -8.68 -12.31 16.02
N HIS A 765 -9.87 -12.84 16.35
CA HIS A 765 -10.11 -14.27 16.35
C HIS A 765 -10.53 -14.74 14.96
N ASN A 766 -9.83 -15.70 14.39
CA ASN A 766 -10.24 -16.31 13.14
C ASN A 766 -11.42 -17.26 13.36
N LEU A 767 -12.62 -16.75 13.15
CA LEU A 767 -13.86 -17.51 13.36
C LEU A 767 -14.06 -18.61 12.29
N MET A 768 -13.45 -18.48 11.12
CA MET A 768 -13.52 -19.48 10.05
C MET A 768 -12.95 -20.83 10.50
N VAL A 769 -11.94 -20.85 11.36
CA VAL A 769 -11.33 -22.06 11.93
C VAL A 769 -12.37 -22.93 12.65
N LEU A 770 -13.47 -22.35 13.17
CA LEU A 770 -14.53 -23.11 13.82
C LEU A 770 -15.34 -23.95 12.83
N TYR A 771 -15.40 -23.55 11.56
CA TYR A 771 -16.06 -24.27 10.48
C TYR A 771 -15.14 -25.30 9.82
N THR A 772 -13.83 -25.06 9.74
CA THR A 772 -12.87 -25.96 9.06
C THR A 772 -12.74 -27.34 9.72
N ARG A 773 -13.15 -27.47 11.00
CA ARG A 773 -13.23 -28.77 11.70
C ARG A 773 -14.52 -29.50 11.38
N GLN A 774 -14.91 -29.50 10.10
CA GLN A 774 -16.10 -30.16 9.60
C GLN A 774 -15.90 -31.68 9.47
N THR A 775 -16.92 -32.44 9.83
CA THR A 775 -17.01 -33.87 9.61
C THR A 775 -18.33 -34.18 8.88
N GLU A 776 -18.31 -35.15 8.00
CA GLU A 776 -19.46 -35.63 7.23
C GLU A 776 -19.76 -37.08 7.58
N GLU A 777 -21.07 -37.40 7.71
CA GLU A 777 -21.58 -38.73 7.95
C GLU A 777 -22.75 -39.00 6.99
N THR A 778 -22.61 -39.98 6.10
CA THR A 778 -23.73 -40.40 5.26
C THR A 778 -24.78 -41.12 6.09
N VAL A 779 -25.94 -40.49 6.26
CA VAL A 779 -27.08 -41.05 7.04
C VAL A 779 -27.84 -42.06 6.24
N SER A 780 -28.09 -41.79 4.95
CA SER A 780 -28.78 -42.74 4.05
C SER A 780 -28.40 -42.50 2.61
N THR A 781 -28.46 -43.62 1.84
CA THR A 781 -28.34 -43.62 0.37
C THR A 781 -29.48 -44.47 -0.15
N GLN A 782 -30.37 -43.89 -0.95
CA GLN A 782 -31.56 -44.55 -1.45
C GLN A 782 -31.70 -44.37 -2.97
N GLN A 783 -31.91 -45.46 -3.70
CA GLN A 783 -32.31 -45.41 -5.10
C GLN A 783 -33.79 -45.03 -5.20
N THR A 784 -34.11 -44.08 -6.05
CA THR A 784 -35.48 -43.63 -6.34
C THR A 784 -35.87 -44.05 -7.75
N ALA A 785 -37.11 -43.84 -8.16
CA ALA A 785 -37.58 -44.16 -9.50
C ALA A 785 -36.79 -43.41 -10.61
N ASP A 786 -36.34 -42.18 -10.29
CA ASP A 786 -35.69 -41.26 -11.26
C ASP A 786 -34.18 -41.12 -11.04
N GLY A 787 -33.61 -41.78 -10.00
CA GLY A 787 -32.18 -41.58 -9.69
C GLY A 787 -31.81 -42.01 -8.27
N TRP A 788 -31.05 -41.16 -7.56
CA TRP A 788 -30.55 -41.42 -6.21
C TRP A 788 -30.80 -40.23 -5.28
N GLN A 789 -31.01 -40.57 -4.01
CA GLN A 789 -30.99 -39.59 -2.92
C GLN A 789 -29.95 -39.99 -1.89
N VAL A 790 -29.10 -39.01 -1.48
CA VAL A 790 -28.09 -39.17 -0.44
C VAL A 790 -28.36 -38.13 0.65
N VAL A 791 -28.47 -38.57 1.89
CA VAL A 791 -28.62 -37.68 3.04
C VAL A 791 -27.34 -37.70 3.86
N THR A 792 -26.72 -36.57 4.03
CA THR A 792 -25.45 -36.39 4.75
C THR A 792 -25.66 -35.47 5.94
N LYS A 793 -25.18 -35.90 7.11
CA LYS A 793 -25.08 -35.04 8.30
C LYS A 793 -23.72 -34.38 8.35
N ILE A 794 -23.70 -33.06 8.49
CA ILE A 794 -22.48 -32.25 8.63
C ILE A 794 -22.43 -31.72 10.06
N THR A 795 -21.28 -31.90 10.70
CA THR A 795 -21.03 -31.40 12.04
C THR A 795 -19.73 -30.60 12.08
N ASN A 796 -19.78 -29.39 12.65
CA ASN A 796 -18.61 -28.56 12.94
C ASN A 796 -18.76 -27.88 14.33
N LYS A 797 -17.81 -27.05 14.73
CA LYS A 797 -17.86 -26.35 16.03
C LYS A 797 -18.99 -25.30 16.16
N ARG A 798 -19.64 -24.94 15.03
CA ARG A 798 -20.72 -23.94 14.98
C ARG A 798 -22.12 -24.57 14.96
N GLY A 799 -22.23 -25.88 14.63
CA GLY A 799 -23.56 -26.52 14.63
C GLY A 799 -23.61 -27.84 13.88
N HIS A 800 -24.89 -28.32 13.69
CA HIS A 800 -25.26 -29.52 13.00
C HIS A 800 -26.20 -29.17 11.84
N TYR A 801 -25.91 -29.73 10.67
CA TYR A 801 -26.61 -29.45 9.44
C TYR A 801 -26.91 -30.77 8.74
N MET A 802 -27.98 -30.81 7.93
CA MET A 802 -28.31 -31.91 7.05
C MET A 802 -28.26 -31.44 5.61
N VAL A 803 -27.66 -32.22 4.74
CA VAL A 803 -27.70 -32.01 3.29
C VAL A 803 -28.37 -33.17 2.62
N THR A 804 -29.37 -32.87 1.81
CA THR A 804 -30.06 -33.87 0.97
C THR A 804 -29.68 -33.62 -0.47
N ASP A 805 -28.88 -34.51 -1.03
CA ASP A 805 -28.51 -34.50 -2.45
C ASP A 805 -29.42 -35.41 -3.23
N THR A 806 -29.99 -34.96 -4.36
CA THR A 806 -30.69 -35.79 -5.32
C THR A 806 -29.97 -35.73 -6.67
N TYR A 807 -29.78 -36.89 -7.26
CA TYR A 807 -29.16 -37.06 -8.57
C TYR A 807 -30.21 -37.67 -9.49
N LYS A 808 -30.65 -36.93 -10.51
CA LYS A 808 -31.69 -37.40 -11.46
C LYS A 808 -31.20 -37.27 -12.89
N GLY A 809 -31.59 -38.24 -13.75
CA GLY A 809 -31.29 -38.15 -15.17
C GLY A 809 -32.12 -37.07 -15.87
N THR A 810 -31.59 -36.56 -16.99
CA THR A 810 -32.25 -35.66 -17.95
C THR A 810 -31.87 -36.06 -19.37
N ASP A 811 -32.39 -35.39 -20.40
CA ASP A 811 -31.96 -35.62 -21.79
C ASP A 811 -30.50 -35.25 -22.03
N SER A 812 -29.97 -34.30 -21.27
CA SER A 812 -28.66 -33.72 -21.47
C SER A 812 -27.61 -34.09 -20.41
N GLY A 813 -27.99 -34.80 -19.33
CA GLY A 813 -27.03 -35.16 -18.27
C GLY A 813 -27.68 -35.48 -16.95
N VAL A 814 -27.00 -35.15 -15.84
CA VAL A 814 -27.42 -35.42 -14.46
C VAL A 814 -27.78 -34.11 -13.77
N LEU A 815 -29.04 -33.97 -13.38
CA LEU A 815 -29.50 -32.88 -12.54
C LEU A 815 -29.14 -33.16 -11.08
N VAL A 816 -28.30 -32.32 -10.50
CA VAL A 816 -27.93 -32.32 -9.07
C VAL A 816 -28.75 -31.26 -8.35
N THR A 817 -29.42 -31.68 -7.27
CA THR A 817 -30.12 -30.77 -6.37
C THR A 817 -29.65 -31.03 -4.94
N SER A 818 -29.02 -30.07 -4.32
CA SER A 818 -28.54 -30.13 -2.93
C SER A 818 -29.31 -29.15 -2.05
N VAL A 819 -29.94 -29.67 -1.00
CA VAL A 819 -30.73 -28.87 -0.04
C VAL A 819 -30.04 -28.91 1.31
N LEU A 820 -29.61 -27.75 1.77
CA LEU A 820 -28.99 -27.53 3.08
C LEU A 820 -30.07 -27.14 4.10
N HIS A 821 -30.17 -27.91 5.17
CA HIS A 821 -31.07 -27.69 6.32
C HIS A 821 -30.25 -27.51 7.60
N ARG A 822 -30.58 -26.51 8.42
CA ARG A 822 -29.97 -26.32 9.73
C ARG A 822 -30.73 -27.08 10.80
N VAL A 823 -30.08 -28.05 11.43
CA VAL A 823 -30.68 -28.82 12.56
C VAL A 823 -30.51 -28.02 13.87
N SER A 824 -29.31 -27.48 14.15
CA SER A 824 -29.03 -26.71 15.33
C SER A 824 -27.73 -25.87 15.16
N GLY A 825 -27.51 -24.89 16.05
CA GLY A 825 -26.30 -24.05 16.06
C GLY A 825 -26.44 -22.77 15.24
N SER A 826 -25.34 -22.28 14.65
CA SER A 826 -25.26 -21.00 13.95
C SER A 826 -26.15 -20.92 12.73
N GLN A 827 -26.84 -19.81 12.55
CA GLN A 827 -27.48 -19.45 11.27
C GLN A 827 -26.49 -18.87 10.27
N GLU A 828 -25.45 -18.19 10.74
CA GLU A 828 -24.40 -17.65 9.86
C GLU A 828 -23.57 -18.81 9.28
N ILE A 829 -23.56 -18.91 7.96
CA ILE A 829 -22.85 -19.94 7.19
C ILE A 829 -21.95 -19.20 6.19
N PRO A 830 -20.62 -19.39 6.24
CA PRO A 830 -19.71 -18.66 5.36
C PRO A 830 -19.75 -19.14 3.89
N ARG A 831 -20.17 -20.38 3.64
CA ARG A 831 -20.21 -21.00 2.30
C ARG A 831 -21.20 -22.15 2.26
N PHE A 832 -21.80 -22.36 1.09
CA PHE A 832 -22.46 -23.62 0.76
C PHE A 832 -22.08 -24.05 -0.65
N GLY A 833 -21.26 -25.08 -0.78
CA GLY A 833 -20.77 -25.61 -2.05
C GLY A 833 -20.63 -27.13 -2.07
N LYS A 834 -20.60 -27.67 -3.29
CA LYS A 834 -20.30 -29.07 -3.60
C LYS A 834 -19.00 -29.14 -4.36
N THR A 835 -18.05 -29.90 -3.86
CA THR A 835 -16.74 -30.11 -4.50
C THR A 835 -16.67 -31.45 -5.19
N PHE A 836 -16.14 -31.43 -6.41
CA PHE A 836 -15.91 -32.60 -7.26
C PHE A 836 -14.43 -32.69 -7.57
N ARG A 837 -13.84 -33.86 -7.41
CA ARG A 837 -12.47 -34.12 -7.78
C ARG A 837 -12.41 -34.80 -9.15
N LEU A 838 -11.58 -34.23 -10.03
CA LEU A 838 -11.14 -34.82 -11.29
C LEU A 838 -9.63 -35.14 -11.19
N ASP A 839 -9.15 -35.99 -12.10
CA ASP A 839 -7.73 -36.28 -12.24
C ASP A 839 -6.97 -35.01 -12.63
N GLU A 840 -5.69 -34.94 -12.30
CA GLU A 840 -4.84 -33.74 -12.57
C GLU A 840 -4.63 -33.45 -14.05
N VAL A 841 -4.91 -34.44 -14.96
CA VAL A 841 -4.87 -34.24 -16.42
C VAL A 841 -5.97 -33.31 -16.92
N PHE A 842 -7.02 -33.08 -16.15
CA PHE A 842 -8.08 -32.13 -16.46
C PHE A 842 -7.59 -30.73 -16.11
N ASP A 843 -7.01 -30.01 -17.09
CA ASP A 843 -6.35 -28.72 -16.86
C ASP A 843 -6.93 -27.55 -17.67
N ALA A 844 -7.54 -27.81 -18.81
CA ALA A 844 -8.18 -26.77 -19.62
C ALA A 844 -9.55 -26.39 -19.01
N VAL A 845 -9.72 -25.14 -18.66
CA VAL A 845 -10.91 -24.57 -18.02
C VAL A 845 -11.61 -23.61 -18.98
N HIS A 846 -12.90 -23.75 -19.15
CA HIS A 846 -13.77 -22.76 -19.79
C HIS A 846 -14.93 -22.42 -18.86
N TYR A 847 -15.25 -21.12 -18.72
CA TYR A 847 -16.44 -20.70 -17.96
C TYR A 847 -17.04 -19.39 -18.48
N VAL A 848 -18.34 -19.19 -18.23
CA VAL A 848 -19.04 -17.92 -18.45
C VAL A 848 -19.47 -17.39 -17.07
N GLY A 849 -18.86 -16.30 -16.64
CA GLY A 849 -19.03 -15.69 -15.34
C GLY A 849 -18.17 -14.44 -15.17
N ARG A 850 -18.03 -13.94 -13.95
CA ARG A 850 -17.09 -12.83 -13.67
C ARG A 850 -15.68 -13.25 -14.07
N SER A 851 -15.03 -12.43 -14.89
CA SER A 851 -13.76 -12.78 -15.56
C SER A 851 -12.51 -12.78 -14.66
N GLY A 852 -12.66 -12.59 -13.36
CA GLY A 852 -11.60 -12.64 -12.37
C GLY A 852 -12.12 -12.99 -10.98
N GLU A 853 -11.22 -13.09 -10.02
CA GLU A 853 -11.55 -13.41 -8.64
C GLU A 853 -12.55 -12.40 -8.06
N SER A 854 -13.68 -12.93 -7.60
CA SER A 854 -14.81 -12.10 -7.17
C SER A 854 -15.56 -12.70 -5.99
N TYR A 855 -15.97 -11.85 -5.07
CA TYR A 855 -16.79 -12.16 -3.89
C TYR A 855 -17.91 -11.13 -3.79
N CYS A 856 -18.94 -11.36 -3.01
CA CYS A 856 -20.14 -10.52 -3.01
C CYS A 856 -19.89 -9.05 -2.60
N ASP A 857 -18.80 -8.75 -1.91
CA ASP A 857 -18.34 -7.41 -1.54
C ASP A 857 -17.20 -6.85 -2.41
N MET A 858 -16.75 -7.63 -3.44
CA MET A 858 -15.68 -7.23 -4.35
C MET A 858 -15.79 -7.97 -5.70
N LYS A 859 -16.74 -7.59 -6.55
CA LYS A 859 -17.00 -8.26 -7.83
C LYS A 859 -17.11 -7.37 -9.06
N ASP A 860 -17.44 -6.10 -8.87
CA ASP A 860 -17.89 -5.23 -9.98
C ASP A 860 -16.73 -4.77 -10.89
N GLN A 861 -15.48 -4.97 -10.47
CA GLN A 861 -14.27 -4.76 -11.27
C GLN A 861 -14.09 -5.77 -12.40
N PHE A 862 -14.85 -6.88 -12.39
CA PHE A 862 -14.75 -7.92 -13.41
C PHE A 862 -16.08 -8.09 -14.15
N PRO A 863 -16.12 -7.90 -15.48
CA PRO A 863 -17.32 -8.15 -16.28
C PRO A 863 -17.60 -9.65 -16.42
N ILE A 864 -18.89 -10.01 -16.58
CA ILE A 864 -19.32 -11.35 -16.96
C ILE A 864 -18.97 -11.55 -18.43
N ARG A 865 -18.18 -12.57 -18.72
CA ARG A 865 -17.80 -12.98 -20.10
C ARG A 865 -17.37 -14.43 -20.15
N ALA A 866 -17.21 -14.99 -21.36
CA ALA A 866 -16.57 -16.28 -21.55
C ALA A 866 -15.05 -16.14 -21.32
N VAL A 867 -14.47 -17.11 -20.60
CA VAL A 867 -13.04 -17.15 -20.26
C VAL A 867 -12.51 -18.57 -20.51
N ASP A 868 -11.37 -18.65 -21.21
CA ASP A 868 -10.59 -19.87 -21.40
C ASP A 868 -9.27 -19.70 -20.66
N CYS A 869 -8.91 -20.66 -19.79
CA CYS A 869 -7.69 -20.58 -18.96
C CYS A 869 -7.26 -21.98 -18.50
N THR A 870 -6.24 -22.08 -17.68
CA THR A 870 -5.82 -23.31 -16.99
C THR A 870 -6.30 -23.32 -15.54
N VAL A 871 -6.20 -24.49 -14.88
CA VAL A 871 -6.47 -24.61 -13.43
C VAL A 871 -5.57 -23.68 -12.62
N ALA A 872 -4.31 -23.49 -13.04
CA ALA A 872 -3.37 -22.60 -12.37
C ALA A 872 -3.80 -21.13 -12.45
N ASP A 873 -4.41 -20.70 -13.57
CA ASP A 873 -4.88 -19.32 -13.77
C ASP A 873 -6.15 -18.99 -12.94
N MET A 874 -6.77 -20.00 -12.34
CA MET A 874 -7.96 -19.81 -11.52
C MET A 874 -7.64 -19.25 -10.12
N THR A 875 -6.39 -19.34 -9.65
CA THR A 875 -5.98 -18.89 -8.31
C THR A 875 -5.05 -17.67 -8.38
N GLU A 876 -5.16 -16.78 -7.40
CA GLU A 876 -4.25 -15.62 -7.29
C GLU A 876 -2.93 -16.02 -6.61
N PRO A 877 -1.79 -15.37 -6.97
CA PRO A 877 -0.46 -15.74 -6.49
C PRO A 877 -0.13 -15.14 -5.11
N ASN A 878 -1.03 -15.25 -4.14
CA ASN A 878 -0.79 -14.75 -2.79
C ASN A 878 0.50 -15.36 -2.19
N LEU A 879 1.35 -14.55 -1.55
CA LEU A 879 2.60 -15.01 -0.95
C LEU A 879 2.34 -16.08 0.13
N ARG A 880 1.29 -15.87 0.94
CA ARG A 880 0.74 -16.89 1.82
C ARG A 880 -0.53 -17.49 1.19
N PRO A 881 -0.52 -18.78 0.80
CA PRO A 881 -1.70 -19.45 0.24
C PRO A 881 -2.90 -19.41 1.19
N GLN A 882 -4.04 -19.03 0.67
CA GLN A 882 -5.31 -18.90 1.37
C GLN A 882 -6.47 -19.13 0.40
N GLU A 883 -7.75 -18.98 0.82
CA GLU A 883 -8.87 -19.03 -0.12
C GLU A 883 -8.61 -18.08 -1.28
N SER A 884 -8.84 -18.55 -2.49
CA SER A 884 -8.59 -17.80 -3.71
C SER A 884 -9.40 -18.38 -4.88
N GLY A 885 -9.59 -17.58 -5.91
CA GLY A 885 -10.08 -18.03 -7.20
C GLY A 885 -11.59 -18.19 -7.31
N ASN A 886 -12.39 -17.66 -6.39
CA ASN A 886 -13.85 -17.64 -6.56
C ASN A 886 -14.27 -16.82 -7.78
N ARG A 887 -15.23 -17.33 -8.56
CA ARG A 887 -15.85 -16.64 -9.71
C ARG A 887 -17.36 -16.56 -9.48
N MET A 888 -17.90 -15.36 -9.44
CA MET A 888 -19.33 -15.14 -9.24
C MET A 888 -20.10 -15.10 -10.57
N ASP A 889 -21.40 -15.19 -10.48
CA ASP A 889 -22.38 -15.03 -11.58
C ASP A 889 -22.13 -16.02 -12.73
N CYS A 890 -21.64 -17.24 -12.42
CA CYS A 890 -21.34 -18.26 -13.43
C CYS A 890 -22.61 -18.94 -13.91
N THR A 891 -22.75 -19.10 -15.25
CA THR A 891 -23.86 -19.85 -15.89
C THR A 891 -23.39 -21.18 -16.42
N VAL A 892 -22.14 -21.30 -16.82
CA VAL A 892 -21.53 -22.55 -17.28
C VAL A 892 -20.06 -22.57 -16.83
N ALA A 893 -19.57 -23.77 -16.54
CA ALA A 893 -18.15 -24.06 -16.35
C ALA A 893 -17.83 -25.44 -16.92
N SER A 894 -16.65 -25.61 -17.50
CA SER A 894 -16.18 -26.93 -17.94
C SER A 894 -14.70 -27.09 -17.68
N VAL A 895 -14.30 -28.37 -17.52
CA VAL A 895 -12.88 -28.74 -17.35
C VAL A 895 -12.60 -29.92 -18.26
N SER A 896 -11.51 -29.84 -19.04
CA SER A 896 -11.20 -30.85 -20.07
C SER A 896 -9.75 -31.34 -19.97
N ASP A 897 -9.53 -32.61 -20.36
CA ASP A 897 -8.21 -33.23 -20.61
C ASP A 897 -7.85 -33.28 -22.10
N GLY A 898 -8.65 -32.62 -22.98
CA GLY A 898 -8.51 -32.64 -24.43
C GLY A 898 -9.14 -33.83 -25.12
N LYS A 899 -9.78 -34.76 -24.38
CA LYS A 899 -10.55 -35.91 -24.89
C LYS A 899 -11.93 -35.95 -24.28
N THR A 900 -12.01 -35.67 -23.00
CA THR A 900 -13.26 -35.67 -22.23
C THR A 900 -13.43 -34.26 -21.61
N CYS A 901 -14.66 -33.79 -21.66
CA CYS A 901 -15.05 -32.52 -21.05
C CYS A 901 -16.14 -32.76 -20.01
N VAL A 902 -15.91 -32.31 -18.78
CA VAL A 902 -16.92 -32.30 -17.72
C VAL A 902 -17.49 -30.88 -17.61
N VAL A 903 -18.79 -30.76 -17.88
CA VAL A 903 -19.51 -29.48 -17.95
C VAL A 903 -20.49 -29.37 -16.78
N PHE A 904 -20.49 -28.21 -16.13
CA PHE A 904 -21.43 -27.81 -15.09
C PHE A 904 -22.26 -26.63 -15.59
N GLU A 905 -23.61 -26.76 -15.60
CA GLU A 905 -24.50 -25.70 -16.05
C GLU A 905 -25.41 -25.23 -14.91
N ALA A 906 -25.62 -23.95 -14.82
CA ALA A 906 -26.53 -23.34 -13.85
C ALA A 906 -27.98 -23.68 -14.17
N VAL A 907 -28.78 -23.89 -13.12
CA VAL A 907 -30.23 -24.16 -13.22
C VAL A 907 -30.98 -23.20 -12.32
N GLY A 908 -31.86 -22.38 -12.93
CA GLY A 908 -32.72 -21.42 -12.26
C GLY A 908 -32.02 -20.15 -11.76
N ARG A 909 -30.72 -20.22 -11.40
CA ARG A 909 -29.90 -19.07 -11.02
C ARG A 909 -28.42 -19.36 -11.29
N PRO A 910 -27.58 -18.30 -11.47
CA PRO A 910 -26.14 -18.49 -11.53
C PRO A 910 -25.59 -19.11 -10.23
N PHE A 911 -24.47 -19.81 -10.36
CA PHE A 911 -23.70 -20.34 -9.23
C PHE A 911 -22.36 -19.58 -9.07
N GLU A 912 -21.71 -19.75 -7.92
CA GLU A 912 -20.31 -19.36 -7.75
C GLU A 912 -19.40 -20.57 -8.01
N LEU A 913 -18.24 -20.32 -8.64
CA LEU A 913 -17.31 -21.34 -9.10
C LEU A 913 -15.96 -21.19 -8.41
N GLY A 914 -15.43 -22.28 -7.87
CA GLY A 914 -14.03 -22.39 -7.48
C GLY A 914 -13.38 -23.58 -8.20
N ILE A 915 -12.20 -23.38 -8.79
CA ILE A 915 -11.39 -24.48 -9.35
C ILE A 915 -9.97 -24.32 -8.80
N LYS A 916 -9.45 -25.41 -8.17
CA LYS A 916 -8.14 -25.40 -7.50
C LYS A 916 -7.37 -26.68 -7.79
N PRO A 917 -6.02 -26.63 -7.78
CA PRO A 917 -5.19 -27.84 -7.94
C PRO A 917 -5.04 -28.68 -6.66
N TYR A 918 -5.64 -28.24 -5.54
CA TYR A 918 -5.60 -28.86 -4.20
C TYR A 918 -6.90 -28.58 -3.44
N THR A 919 -7.10 -29.29 -2.32
CA THR A 919 -8.29 -29.09 -1.47
C THR A 919 -8.20 -27.83 -0.61
N ASP A 920 -9.35 -27.27 -0.20
CA ASP A 920 -9.39 -26.19 0.80
C ASP A 920 -8.77 -26.61 2.15
N ARG A 921 -8.82 -27.91 2.48
CA ARG A 921 -8.19 -28.45 3.68
C ARG A 921 -6.66 -28.41 3.59
N ALA A 922 -6.08 -28.66 2.42
CA ALA A 922 -4.62 -28.58 2.20
C ALA A 922 -4.10 -27.15 2.44
N LEU A 923 -4.83 -26.14 2.01
CA LEU A 923 -4.49 -24.72 2.26
C LEU A 923 -4.29 -24.36 3.74
N LEU A 924 -4.96 -25.06 4.68
CA LEU A 924 -4.84 -24.77 6.12
C LEU A 924 -3.43 -24.97 6.65
N SER A 925 -2.57 -25.75 5.98
CA SER A 925 -1.19 -26.03 6.40
C SER A 925 -0.14 -25.30 5.58
N MET A 926 -0.49 -24.70 4.45
CA MET A 926 0.42 -24.01 3.57
C MET A 926 0.82 -22.65 4.15
N LYS A 927 2.10 -22.34 4.07
CA LYS A 927 2.67 -21.06 4.52
C LYS A 927 3.24 -20.26 3.35
N HIS A 928 3.74 -20.93 2.33
CA HIS A 928 4.38 -20.34 1.17
C HIS A 928 3.89 -20.98 -0.12
N ARG A 929 3.99 -20.31 -1.24
CA ARG A 929 3.62 -20.85 -2.55
C ARG A 929 4.36 -22.14 -2.91
N ARG A 930 5.59 -22.31 -2.45
CA ARG A 930 6.34 -23.57 -2.63
C ARG A 930 5.71 -24.78 -1.93
N ASP A 931 4.76 -24.56 -1.02
CA ASP A 931 4.02 -25.63 -0.32
C ASP A 931 2.84 -26.13 -1.16
N GLU A 932 2.50 -25.44 -2.26
CA GLU A 932 1.42 -25.77 -3.16
C GLU A 932 1.81 -27.01 -3.99
N VAL A 933 1.11 -28.11 -3.77
CA VAL A 933 1.30 -29.35 -4.50
C VAL A 933 -0.02 -29.73 -5.16
N ARG A 934 -0.01 -29.87 -6.48
CA ARG A 934 -1.19 -30.34 -7.22
C ARG A 934 -1.48 -31.80 -6.87
N THR A 935 -2.73 -32.08 -6.50
CA THR A 935 -3.21 -33.43 -6.10
C THR A 935 -4.43 -33.86 -6.89
N GLY A 936 -4.87 -33.03 -7.84
CA GLY A 936 -6.04 -33.24 -8.67
C GLY A 936 -6.54 -31.94 -9.25
N THR A 937 -7.74 -31.95 -9.79
CA THR A 937 -8.51 -30.75 -10.14
C THR A 937 -9.81 -30.76 -9.35
N TYR A 938 -9.95 -29.79 -8.46
CA TYR A 938 -11.08 -29.68 -7.53
C TYR A 938 -12.03 -28.59 -7.99
N VAL A 939 -13.18 -28.99 -8.50
CA VAL A 939 -14.24 -28.09 -8.99
C VAL A 939 -15.30 -27.94 -7.90
N THR A 940 -15.51 -26.71 -7.40
CA THR A 940 -16.53 -26.43 -6.40
C THR A 940 -17.62 -25.56 -7.00
N ILE A 941 -18.86 -26.10 -7.04
CA ILE A 941 -20.07 -25.37 -7.43
C ILE A 941 -20.76 -24.90 -6.17
N GLN A 942 -21.05 -23.60 -6.05
CA GLN A 942 -21.48 -22.99 -4.79
C GLN A 942 -22.81 -22.23 -4.97
N ALA A 943 -23.65 -22.29 -3.94
CA ALA A 943 -24.84 -21.46 -3.84
C ALA A 943 -24.51 -20.04 -3.43
N PHE A 944 -23.49 -19.89 -2.56
CA PHE A 944 -22.98 -18.63 -2.06
C PHE A 944 -21.65 -18.83 -1.33
N GLN A 945 -20.87 -17.75 -1.28
CA GLN A 945 -19.75 -17.54 -0.38
C GLN A 945 -19.86 -16.13 0.23
N GLN A 946 -19.57 -15.98 1.54
CA GLN A 946 -19.60 -14.65 2.20
C GLN A 946 -18.50 -13.74 1.64
N GLY A 947 -18.66 -12.43 1.85
CA GLY A 947 -17.66 -11.42 1.50
C GLY A 947 -16.32 -11.60 2.24
N ILE A 948 -15.35 -10.80 1.85
CA ILE A 948 -13.97 -10.81 2.39
C ILE A 948 -13.82 -9.83 3.56
N GLY A 949 -14.34 -8.60 3.42
CA GLY A 949 -14.13 -7.53 4.40
C GLY A 949 -12.67 -7.06 4.47
N THR A 950 -12.31 -6.49 5.62
CA THR A 950 -10.95 -5.97 5.92
C THR A 950 -10.52 -6.34 7.35
N GLY A 951 -10.93 -7.53 7.81
CA GLY A 951 -10.80 -7.93 9.22
C GLY A 951 -9.38 -8.15 9.71
N ALA A 952 -8.38 -8.28 8.83
CA ALA A 952 -6.97 -8.41 9.21
C ALA A 952 -6.49 -7.24 10.09
N CYS A 953 -6.88 -6.01 9.71
CA CYS A 953 -6.72 -4.82 10.54
C CYS A 953 -7.85 -3.82 10.21
N GLY A 954 -9.06 -4.07 10.67
CA GLY A 954 -10.20 -3.21 10.35
C GLY A 954 -11.55 -3.89 10.61
N PRO A 955 -12.63 -3.34 10.08
CA PRO A 955 -13.94 -3.95 10.20
C PRO A 955 -14.03 -5.23 9.35
N GLY A 956 -14.56 -6.28 9.92
CA GLY A 956 -14.87 -7.53 9.21
C GLY A 956 -15.97 -7.35 8.14
N VAL A 957 -16.43 -8.48 7.60
CA VAL A 957 -17.48 -8.53 6.57
C VAL A 957 -18.75 -7.80 7.04
N MET A 958 -19.27 -6.90 6.22
CA MET A 958 -20.52 -6.19 6.50
C MET A 958 -21.72 -7.15 6.55
N PRO A 959 -22.76 -6.85 7.36
CA PRO A 959 -23.89 -7.76 7.58
C PRO A 959 -24.60 -8.20 6.28
N GLU A 960 -24.70 -7.32 5.29
CA GLU A 960 -25.34 -7.58 4.00
C GLU A 960 -24.56 -8.57 3.11
N PHE A 961 -23.28 -8.79 3.38
CA PHE A 961 -22.39 -9.72 2.67
C PHE A 961 -22.17 -11.02 3.45
N LYS A 962 -22.91 -11.22 4.55
CA LYS A 962 -22.95 -12.46 5.31
C LYS A 962 -24.23 -13.22 4.98
N TYR A 963 -24.12 -14.54 4.86
CA TYR A 963 -25.27 -15.38 4.63
C TYR A 963 -25.83 -15.94 5.94
N HIS A 964 -27.15 -15.82 6.11
CA HIS A 964 -27.87 -16.35 7.25
C HIS A 964 -28.92 -17.40 6.81
N LEU A 965 -28.69 -18.66 7.16
CA LEU A 965 -29.58 -19.77 6.85
C LEU A 965 -30.85 -19.70 7.75
N LYS A 966 -31.79 -18.86 7.34
CA LYS A 966 -33.11 -18.72 8.00
C LYS A 966 -34.09 -19.79 7.56
N GLU A 967 -33.99 -20.22 6.30
CA GLU A 967 -34.77 -21.26 5.62
C GLU A 967 -33.80 -22.19 4.93
N ASP A 968 -34.29 -23.33 4.41
CA ASP A 968 -33.47 -24.27 3.65
C ASP A 968 -32.89 -23.60 2.40
N CYS A 969 -31.61 -23.85 2.13
CA CYS A 969 -30.94 -23.34 0.94
C CYS A 969 -30.79 -24.42 -0.11
N THR A 970 -31.24 -24.16 -1.34
CA THR A 970 -31.13 -25.07 -2.47
C THR A 970 -30.05 -24.60 -3.44
N LEU A 971 -29.13 -25.51 -3.79
CA LEU A 971 -28.19 -25.42 -4.89
C LEU A 971 -28.58 -26.39 -5.97
N GLN A 972 -28.73 -25.93 -7.22
CA GLN A 972 -29.16 -26.79 -8.34
C GLN A 972 -28.30 -26.52 -9.58
N PHE A 973 -27.82 -27.58 -10.23
CA PHE A 973 -27.00 -27.48 -11.44
C PHE A 973 -27.07 -28.82 -12.21
N LEU A 974 -26.70 -28.79 -13.52
CA LEU A 974 -26.61 -29.92 -14.39
C LEU A 974 -25.16 -30.34 -14.60
N ILE A 975 -24.83 -31.61 -14.55
CA ILE A 975 -23.51 -32.15 -14.93
C ILE A 975 -23.67 -32.92 -16.26
N ARG A 976 -22.80 -32.59 -17.23
CA ARG A 976 -22.68 -33.31 -18.49
C ARG A 976 -21.24 -33.80 -18.66
N ILE A 977 -21.06 -34.97 -19.27
CA ILE A 977 -19.76 -35.51 -19.66
C ILE A 977 -19.81 -35.74 -21.17
N GLU A 978 -18.93 -35.08 -21.88
CA GLU A 978 -18.89 -34.98 -23.33
C GLU A 978 -17.52 -35.39 -23.87
N GLU A 979 -17.43 -35.81 -25.14
CA GLU A 979 -16.16 -35.88 -25.87
C GLU A 979 -15.71 -34.43 -26.17
N ALA A 980 -14.42 -34.10 -25.89
CA ALA A 980 -13.86 -32.74 -26.02
C ALA A 980 -13.64 -32.35 -27.49
#